data_04a0772393149867e1a578179314539b
#
_entry.id   04a0772393149867e1a578179314539b
#
_cell.length_a   1.000
_cell.length_b   1.000
_cell.length_c   1.000
_cell.angle_alpha   90.00
_cell.angle_beta   90.00
_cell.angle_gamma   90.00
#
_symmetry.space_group_name_H-M   'P 1'
#
loop_
_entity.id
_entity.type
_entity.pdbx_description
1 polymer ?
#
loop_
_entity_poly.entity_id
_entity_poly.type
_entity_poly.pdbx_seq_one_letter_code
_entity_poly.pdbx_strand_id
1 'polypeptide(L)'
;MKKISLLWLLGIIFILPAHAVLKEKDLDNTLSVLRVELKDYHDDLERQSGFMKEQNQRVFEQTRDILNKSSQNSLMLYSQKPDFVFDLTYACHEATEQFNQFKKNVMPFQSMINRINGEIARYDSLINNLTDMPKMMLSDKAKIDRNVCLTLAVNIRRTLKANSDQLSEYIQYYQRTEQHLQSLNDYANVRYKEIQNNIFRNGGDNYFVILSNLNQWFRSTSNLVSDKYKSIKQTHSQWDIKIISFLFEMIIICAIVAFLLNLAVFRFIISRFRQPEWLKNKHKCVVLTSTVVTWALILGIIRIIFQEQNFIIMASGLLVEYAWLLCVILISLLIRLNDTQIWDALRIYAPLMFIGFLVISFRIILIPNDMVNLIFPPVLLICAIWQWLVIYRHNANIPKVDVFYTYVSLTVFVASVICSWIGYTLLSVQLLIWWIMQLTCILTITCIRDYLKQWSERRNYEKQPINKTWLFKLIYTVILPVMGIMSIIISIYWAADVFNLSDTTWNIFRSHFIDSKNIKVSIFTISQVVTLWFIFSYINRTVQEALRLHFYRTDKSSYSSRSMMAKNIIQLVAWGTWLLISLGIMHVNSTWLVVVSGGLSTGIGFAMKDILENIYYGVSLMAGRVKVGDYIYCDGTRGRVSSISFTSTMLEAVDGSIIAFQNSQLFTKNYKNLTKNHGFELHILEVGVAYGTNIKQCKQLLIDALKKLDFLQKGKEPNIVLKSFDDSAINLKILVWVPVLTQYVDDGRILECVYETLQENNIEIPFPQRDIHIIQ
;
A
#
# COMPACT_ATOMS: atom_id res chain seq x y z
N MET A 1 15.43 -4.36 -11.01
CA MET A 1 16.58 -3.59 -10.52
C MET A 1 17.92 -3.90 -11.18
N LYS A 2 18.18 -5.12 -11.72
CA LYS A 2 19.43 -5.42 -12.47
C LYS A 2 19.52 -4.81 -13.89
N LYS A 3 18.40 -4.35 -14.48
CA LYS A 3 18.37 -3.73 -15.83
C LYS A 3 18.72 -2.21 -15.83
N ILE A 4 18.61 -1.54 -14.71
CA ILE A 4 18.90 -0.09 -14.59
C ILE A 4 20.39 0.15 -14.33
N SER A 5 21.10 -0.76 -13.67
CA SER A 5 22.54 -0.63 -13.43
C SER A 5 23.40 -0.80 -14.69
N LEU A 6 22.93 -1.55 -15.70
CA LEU A 6 23.65 -1.75 -16.95
C LEU A 6 23.57 -0.50 -17.87
N LEU A 7 22.48 0.24 -17.83
CA LEU A 7 22.31 1.52 -18.55
C LEU A 7 23.17 2.64 -17.98
N TRP A 8 23.41 2.62 -16.65
CA TRP A 8 24.30 3.59 -15.99
C TRP A 8 25.77 3.31 -16.24
N LEU A 9 26.15 2.03 -16.33
CA LEU A 9 27.55 1.66 -16.64
C LEU A 9 27.94 1.98 -18.08
N LEU A 10 27.01 1.88 -19.03
CA LEU A 10 27.18 2.28 -20.43
C LEU A 10 27.19 3.81 -20.63
N GLY A 11 26.62 4.58 -19.71
CA GLY A 11 26.56 6.04 -19.77
C GLY A 11 27.83 6.75 -19.30
N ILE A 12 28.67 6.13 -18.48
CA ILE A 12 29.82 6.77 -17.81
C ILE A 12 31.14 6.69 -18.63
N ILE A 13 31.24 5.76 -19.58
CA ILE A 13 32.50 5.50 -20.31
C ILE A 13 32.73 6.43 -21.53
N PHE A 14 31.76 7.29 -21.89
CA PHE A 14 31.82 8.05 -23.16
C PHE A 14 31.71 9.57 -23.02
N ILE A 15 32.39 10.18 -22.05
CA ILE A 15 32.63 11.62 -22.04
C ILE A 15 34.15 11.86 -22.16
N LEU A 16 34.65 11.70 -23.36
CA LEU A 16 35.89 12.36 -23.78
C LEU A 16 35.57 13.22 -25.00
N PRO A 17 35.70 14.51 -24.92
CA PRO A 17 35.49 15.37 -26.06
C PRO A 17 36.68 15.24 -27.01
N ALA A 18 36.52 14.48 -28.09
CA ALA A 18 37.44 14.55 -29.21
C ALA A 18 37.24 15.89 -29.98
N HIS A 19 37.46 17.00 -29.28
CA HIS A 19 37.43 18.33 -29.91
C HIS A 19 38.84 18.88 -30.05
N ALA A 20 39.28 19.06 -31.29
CA ALA A 20 40.32 20.00 -31.72
C ALA A 20 41.77 19.74 -31.28
N VAL A 21 42.17 18.48 -31.21
CA VAL A 21 43.57 18.11 -30.89
C VAL A 21 44.57 18.45 -32.02
N LEU A 22 44.09 18.62 -33.25
CA LEU A 22 44.95 18.88 -34.41
C LEU A 22 45.35 20.36 -34.61
N LYS A 23 45.02 21.26 -33.66
CA LYS A 23 45.38 22.69 -33.70
C LYS A 23 46.53 23.09 -32.77
N GLU A 24 47.07 22.15 -31.99
CA GLU A 24 48.16 22.44 -31.06
C GLU A 24 49.53 22.52 -31.74
N LYS A 25 50.42 23.32 -31.13
CA LYS A 25 51.79 23.55 -31.62
C LYS A 25 52.71 22.32 -31.52
N ASP A 26 52.32 21.30 -30.75
CA ASP A 26 53.12 20.10 -30.53
C ASP A 26 52.44 18.84 -31.11
N LEU A 27 52.45 18.74 -32.42
CA LEU A 27 51.84 17.68 -33.21
C LEU A 27 52.43 16.28 -32.89
N ASP A 28 53.69 16.20 -32.53
CA ASP A 28 54.36 14.92 -32.25
C ASP A 28 53.84 14.25 -30.98
N ASN A 29 53.68 15.05 -29.90
CA ASN A 29 53.10 14.56 -28.66
C ASN A 29 51.60 14.22 -28.84
N THR A 30 50.87 15.04 -29.55
CA THR A 30 49.46 14.84 -29.86
C THR A 30 49.19 13.51 -30.57
N LEU A 31 50.00 13.17 -31.59
CA LEU A 31 49.88 11.91 -32.34
C LEU A 31 50.24 10.70 -31.46
N SER A 32 51.21 10.84 -30.56
CA SER A 32 51.57 9.75 -29.65
C SER A 32 50.46 9.45 -28.62
N VAL A 33 49.79 10.49 -28.09
CA VAL A 33 48.62 10.34 -27.18
C VAL A 33 47.44 9.73 -27.95
N LEU A 34 47.11 10.25 -29.13
CA LEU A 34 46.04 9.75 -29.99
C LEU A 34 46.23 8.28 -30.34
N ARG A 35 47.47 7.84 -30.56
CA ARG A 35 47.79 6.43 -30.80
C ARG A 35 47.44 5.53 -29.67
N VAL A 36 47.69 5.94 -28.41
CA VAL A 36 47.34 5.15 -27.22
C VAL A 36 45.80 5.12 -27.06
N GLU A 37 45.13 6.25 -27.15
CA GLU A 37 43.68 6.34 -27.05
C GLU A 37 42.97 5.51 -28.12
N LEU A 38 43.40 5.58 -29.39
CA LEU A 38 42.81 4.76 -30.46
C LEU A 38 43.04 3.26 -30.27
N LYS A 39 44.18 2.87 -29.69
CA LYS A 39 44.47 1.47 -29.41
C LYS A 39 43.57 0.96 -28.30
N ASP A 40 43.47 1.71 -27.19
CA ASP A 40 42.61 1.31 -26.06
C ASP A 40 41.14 1.25 -26.49
N TYR A 41 40.67 2.21 -27.27
CA TYR A 41 39.32 2.20 -27.83
C TYR A 41 39.09 1.05 -28.81
N HIS A 42 40.08 0.70 -29.66
CA HIS A 42 39.97 -0.43 -30.55
C HIS A 42 39.83 -1.74 -29.81
N ASP A 43 40.65 -1.96 -28.77
CA ASP A 43 40.62 -3.19 -27.94
C ASP A 43 39.28 -3.27 -27.17
N ASP A 44 38.76 -2.17 -26.66
CA ASP A 44 37.46 -2.12 -26.01
C ASP A 44 36.31 -2.34 -26.99
N LEU A 45 36.38 -1.78 -28.20
CA LEU A 45 35.37 -1.97 -29.24
C LEU A 45 35.30 -3.43 -29.71
N GLU A 46 36.42 -4.13 -29.83
CA GLU A 46 36.42 -5.55 -30.16
C GLU A 46 35.75 -6.39 -29.08
N ARG A 47 36.02 -6.12 -27.80
CA ARG A 47 35.34 -6.79 -26.68
C ARG A 47 33.86 -6.52 -26.69
N GLN A 48 33.46 -5.25 -26.89
CA GLN A 48 32.03 -4.84 -26.95
C GLN A 48 31.34 -5.48 -28.17
N SER A 49 32.00 -5.54 -29.32
CA SER A 49 31.47 -6.18 -30.52
C SER A 49 31.22 -7.70 -30.30
N GLY A 50 32.12 -8.39 -29.61
CA GLY A 50 31.96 -9.78 -29.25
C GLY A 50 30.76 -10.00 -28.33
N PHE A 51 30.64 -9.19 -27.28
CA PHE A 51 29.50 -9.24 -26.35
C PHE A 51 28.16 -8.89 -27.02
N MET A 52 28.14 -7.87 -27.88
CA MET A 52 26.96 -7.44 -28.63
C MET A 52 26.50 -8.56 -29.59
N LYS A 53 27.44 -9.24 -30.26
CA LYS A 53 27.13 -10.38 -31.14
C LYS A 53 26.47 -11.52 -30.36
N GLU A 54 26.98 -11.88 -29.19
CA GLU A 54 26.40 -12.91 -28.34
C GLU A 54 25.00 -12.55 -27.86
N GLN A 55 24.79 -11.28 -27.41
CA GLN A 55 23.47 -10.81 -27.01
C GLN A 55 22.46 -10.80 -28.15
N ASN A 56 22.88 -10.31 -29.33
CA ASN A 56 22.03 -10.29 -30.51
C ASN A 56 21.63 -11.69 -30.94
N GLN A 57 22.54 -12.66 -30.87
CA GLN A 57 22.23 -14.04 -31.18
C GLN A 57 21.22 -14.66 -30.23
N ARG A 58 21.32 -14.37 -28.92
CA ARG A 58 20.32 -14.79 -27.93
C ARG A 58 18.94 -14.19 -28.23
N VAL A 59 18.87 -12.91 -28.54
CA VAL A 59 17.59 -12.24 -28.90
C VAL A 59 17.02 -12.82 -30.18
N PHE A 60 17.86 -13.12 -31.16
CA PHE A 60 17.45 -13.75 -32.42
C PHE A 60 16.86 -15.14 -32.18
N GLU A 61 17.53 -16.00 -31.39
CA GLU A 61 17.03 -17.32 -31.04
C GLU A 61 15.68 -17.24 -30.30
N GLN A 62 15.54 -16.34 -29.33
CA GLN A 62 14.27 -16.11 -28.64
C GLN A 62 13.16 -15.64 -29.59
N THR A 63 13.48 -14.74 -30.50
CA THR A 63 12.52 -14.23 -31.50
C THR A 63 12.10 -15.33 -32.47
N ARG A 64 13.04 -16.19 -32.89
CA ARG A 64 12.77 -17.34 -33.76
C ARG A 64 11.87 -18.35 -33.06
N ASP A 65 12.08 -18.61 -31.77
CA ASP A 65 11.25 -19.53 -31.00
C ASP A 65 9.82 -19.00 -30.86
N ILE A 66 9.65 -17.70 -30.62
CA ILE A 66 8.34 -17.04 -30.59
C ILE A 66 7.66 -17.15 -31.96
N LEU A 67 8.40 -16.92 -33.04
CA LEU A 67 7.85 -16.99 -34.41
C LEU A 67 7.43 -18.43 -34.77
N ASN A 68 8.20 -19.42 -34.42
CA ASN A 68 7.88 -20.83 -34.64
C ASN A 68 6.59 -21.24 -33.90
N LYS A 69 6.48 -20.85 -32.62
CA LYS A 69 5.24 -21.05 -31.85
C LYS A 69 4.05 -20.30 -32.46
N SER A 70 4.27 -19.07 -32.91
CA SER A 70 3.24 -18.26 -33.56
C SER A 70 2.76 -18.85 -34.89
N SER A 71 3.66 -19.44 -35.68
CA SER A 71 3.27 -20.06 -36.95
C SER A 71 2.36 -21.29 -36.74
N GLN A 72 2.62 -22.09 -35.69
CA GLN A 72 1.73 -23.20 -35.31
C GLN A 72 0.37 -22.71 -34.84
N ASN A 73 0.36 -21.66 -34.02
CA ASN A 73 -0.86 -21.07 -33.51
C ASN A 73 -1.69 -20.38 -34.59
N SER A 74 -1.06 -19.78 -35.60
CA SER A 74 -1.73 -19.11 -36.72
C SER A 74 -2.58 -20.08 -37.53
N LEU A 75 -2.07 -21.28 -37.77
CA LEU A 75 -2.84 -22.34 -38.48
C LEU A 75 -4.14 -22.65 -37.71
N MET A 76 -4.06 -22.79 -36.39
CA MET A 76 -5.24 -23.03 -35.55
C MET A 76 -6.20 -21.84 -35.56
N LEU A 77 -5.67 -20.62 -35.46
CA LEU A 77 -6.48 -19.41 -35.45
C LEU A 77 -7.26 -19.17 -36.75
N TYR A 78 -6.66 -19.46 -37.91
CA TYR A 78 -7.29 -19.24 -39.23
C TYR A 78 -8.13 -20.42 -39.70
N SER A 79 -7.80 -21.65 -39.31
CA SER A 79 -8.48 -22.85 -39.81
C SER A 79 -9.70 -23.27 -38.98
N GLN A 80 -9.80 -22.86 -37.71
CA GLN A 80 -10.87 -23.30 -36.83
C GLN A 80 -12.21 -22.60 -37.11
N LYS A 81 -13.27 -23.40 -37.12
CA LYS A 81 -14.63 -22.89 -37.19
C LYS A 81 -15.11 -22.24 -35.90
N PRO A 82 -16.05 -21.29 -35.93
CA PRO A 82 -16.59 -20.64 -34.71
C PRO A 82 -17.16 -21.62 -33.68
N ASP A 83 -17.55 -22.82 -34.10
CA ASP A 83 -18.13 -23.86 -33.24
C ASP A 83 -17.13 -24.52 -32.28
N PHE A 84 -15.84 -24.30 -32.49
CA PHE A 84 -14.78 -24.80 -31.60
C PHE A 84 -14.29 -23.71 -30.67
N VAL A 85 -15.14 -23.26 -29.75
CA VAL A 85 -14.85 -22.13 -28.85
C VAL A 85 -13.59 -22.36 -28.03
N PHE A 86 -13.39 -23.57 -27.50
CA PHE A 86 -12.20 -23.85 -26.66
C PHE A 86 -10.89 -23.77 -27.45
N ASP A 87 -10.84 -24.31 -28.67
CA ASP A 87 -9.66 -24.25 -29.54
C ASP A 87 -9.37 -22.80 -29.92
N LEU A 88 -10.40 -22.09 -30.29
CA LEU A 88 -10.31 -20.73 -30.80
C LEU A 88 -9.94 -19.73 -29.67
N THR A 89 -10.50 -19.89 -28.47
CA THR A 89 -10.12 -19.07 -27.32
C THR A 89 -8.68 -19.30 -26.90
N TYR A 90 -8.21 -20.56 -26.95
CA TYR A 90 -6.81 -20.87 -26.71
C TYR A 90 -5.89 -20.23 -27.76
N ALA A 91 -6.22 -20.36 -29.05
CA ALA A 91 -5.41 -19.77 -30.12
C ALA A 91 -5.36 -18.23 -30.06
N CYS A 92 -6.48 -17.60 -29.71
CA CYS A 92 -6.55 -16.15 -29.52
C CYS A 92 -5.71 -15.69 -28.33
N HIS A 93 -5.81 -16.37 -27.19
CA HIS A 93 -5.02 -16.06 -26.01
C HIS A 93 -3.52 -16.21 -26.27
N GLU A 94 -3.12 -17.31 -26.89
CA GLU A 94 -1.72 -17.57 -27.22
C GLU A 94 -1.14 -16.51 -28.17
N ALA A 95 -1.91 -16.07 -29.16
CA ALA A 95 -1.49 -15.00 -30.08
C ALA A 95 -1.24 -13.68 -29.32
N THR A 96 -2.13 -13.33 -28.38
CA THR A 96 -1.98 -12.13 -27.55
C THR A 96 -0.79 -12.24 -26.60
N GLU A 97 -0.59 -13.39 -25.95
CA GLU A 97 0.52 -13.62 -25.04
C GLU A 97 1.87 -13.58 -25.76
N GLN A 98 1.96 -14.19 -26.94
CA GLN A 98 3.19 -14.15 -27.77
C GLN A 98 3.52 -12.73 -28.20
N PHE A 99 2.53 -11.93 -28.60
CA PHE A 99 2.73 -10.52 -28.92
C PHE A 99 3.20 -9.73 -27.68
N ASN A 100 2.60 -9.95 -26.52
CA ASN A 100 2.96 -9.28 -25.28
C ASN A 100 4.37 -9.68 -24.80
N GLN A 101 4.72 -10.95 -24.89
CA GLN A 101 6.08 -11.43 -24.56
C GLN A 101 7.12 -10.82 -25.47
N PHE A 102 6.85 -10.77 -26.78
CA PHE A 102 7.70 -10.10 -27.74
C PHE A 102 7.90 -8.63 -27.39
N LYS A 103 6.82 -7.91 -27.10
CA LYS A 103 6.86 -6.49 -26.74
C LYS A 103 7.60 -6.18 -25.43
N LYS A 104 7.58 -7.10 -24.46
CA LYS A 104 8.37 -6.97 -23.22
C LYS A 104 9.88 -7.06 -23.44
N ASN A 105 10.32 -7.71 -24.52
CA ASN A 105 11.72 -7.92 -24.85
C ASN A 105 12.26 -6.90 -25.86
N VAL A 106 11.60 -5.76 -26.02
CA VAL A 106 12.03 -4.67 -26.92
C VAL A 106 13.41 -4.18 -26.53
N MET A 107 14.36 -4.24 -27.49
CA MET A 107 15.70 -3.67 -27.36
C MET A 107 15.75 -2.30 -28.05
N PRO A 108 16.48 -1.31 -27.52
CA PRO A 108 16.58 0.04 -28.11
C PRO A 108 17.52 0.06 -29.31
N PHE A 109 17.32 -0.84 -30.27
CA PHE A 109 18.18 -0.99 -31.45
C PHE A 109 18.34 0.29 -32.24
N GLN A 110 17.27 1.09 -32.42
CA GLN A 110 17.31 2.33 -33.20
C GLN A 110 18.23 3.39 -32.58
N SER A 111 18.21 3.51 -31.26
CA SER A 111 19.11 4.43 -30.56
C SER A 111 20.57 3.97 -30.64
N MET A 112 20.80 2.66 -30.63
CA MET A 112 22.14 2.08 -30.78
C MET A 112 22.71 2.33 -32.16
N ILE A 113 21.94 2.13 -33.26
CA ILE A 113 22.36 2.42 -34.62
C ILE A 113 22.67 3.92 -34.81
N ASN A 114 21.79 4.80 -34.32
CA ASN A 114 22.01 6.23 -34.44
C ASN A 114 23.34 6.66 -33.80
N ARG A 115 23.65 6.04 -32.64
CA ARG A 115 24.91 6.28 -31.94
C ARG A 115 26.11 5.75 -32.72
N ILE A 116 26.06 4.51 -33.22
CA ILE A 116 27.14 3.89 -34.00
C ILE A 116 27.38 4.73 -35.30
N ASN A 117 26.32 5.16 -35.97
CA ASN A 117 26.44 6.01 -37.15
C ASN A 117 27.05 7.37 -36.82
N GLY A 118 26.76 7.95 -35.65
CA GLY A 118 27.43 9.16 -35.18
C GLY A 118 28.93 8.95 -34.94
N GLU A 119 29.32 7.81 -34.39
CA GLU A 119 30.75 7.47 -34.24
C GLU A 119 31.43 7.21 -35.59
N ILE A 120 30.79 6.51 -36.54
CA ILE A 120 31.32 6.31 -37.90
C ILE A 120 31.63 7.65 -38.53
N ALA A 121 30.72 8.63 -38.47
CA ALA A 121 30.95 9.99 -39.04
C ALA A 121 32.14 10.71 -38.37
N ARG A 122 32.34 10.51 -37.06
CA ARG A 122 33.51 11.06 -36.34
C ARG A 122 34.83 10.44 -36.84
N TYR A 123 34.86 9.13 -37.00
CA TYR A 123 36.05 8.43 -37.52
C TYR A 123 36.29 8.72 -38.98
N ASP A 124 35.26 8.93 -39.80
CA ASP A 124 35.42 9.43 -41.20
C ASP A 124 36.12 10.79 -41.22
N SER A 125 35.69 11.72 -40.36
CA SER A 125 36.35 13.05 -40.24
C SER A 125 37.79 12.89 -39.73
N LEU A 126 38.05 12.02 -38.77
CA LEU A 126 39.40 11.80 -38.24
C LEU A 126 40.34 11.19 -39.32
N ILE A 127 39.85 10.20 -40.10
CA ILE A 127 40.59 9.59 -41.19
C ILE A 127 40.96 10.64 -42.26
N ASN A 128 40.00 11.50 -42.64
CA ASN A 128 40.26 12.58 -43.61
C ASN A 128 41.32 13.55 -43.06
N ASN A 129 41.17 13.99 -41.80
CA ASN A 129 42.15 14.92 -41.20
C ASN A 129 43.56 14.31 -41.08
N LEU A 130 43.65 13.00 -40.71
CA LEU A 130 44.94 12.32 -40.68
C LEU A 130 45.52 12.08 -42.07
N THR A 131 44.71 11.89 -43.12
CA THR A 131 45.15 11.69 -44.50
C THR A 131 45.69 13.02 -45.11
N ASP A 132 44.99 14.11 -44.88
CA ASP A 132 45.30 15.45 -45.41
C ASP A 132 46.48 16.16 -44.68
N MET A 133 46.99 15.55 -43.58
CA MET A 133 48.06 16.10 -42.78
C MET A 133 49.39 16.15 -43.58
N PRO A 134 50.08 17.30 -43.70
CA PRO A 134 51.28 17.44 -44.47
C PRO A 134 52.47 16.65 -43.89
N LYS A 135 52.95 15.67 -44.60
CA LYS A 135 54.02 14.74 -44.18
C LYS A 135 55.39 15.41 -43.99
N MET A 136 55.61 16.55 -44.63
CA MET A 136 56.90 17.25 -44.60
C MET A 136 57.20 17.96 -43.26
N MET A 137 56.18 18.22 -42.43
CA MET A 137 56.31 18.94 -41.16
C MET A 137 56.42 17.99 -39.92
N LEU A 138 56.40 16.68 -40.16
CA LEU A 138 56.38 15.69 -39.06
C LEU A 138 57.77 15.04 -38.85
N SER A 139 58.17 14.83 -37.62
CA SER A 139 59.32 14.02 -37.28
C SER A 139 59.13 12.54 -37.76
N ASP A 140 60.22 11.79 -37.91
CA ASP A 140 60.11 10.40 -38.40
C ASP A 140 59.29 9.54 -37.43
N LYS A 141 59.36 9.81 -36.14
CA LYS A 141 58.51 9.14 -35.14
C LYS A 141 57.02 9.50 -35.32
N ALA A 142 56.72 10.78 -35.54
CA ALA A 142 55.35 11.27 -35.77
C ALA A 142 54.76 10.74 -37.08
N LYS A 143 55.54 10.49 -38.12
CA LYS A 143 55.09 9.82 -39.37
C LYS A 143 54.65 8.38 -39.10
N ILE A 144 55.41 7.64 -38.24
CA ILE A 144 55.04 6.28 -37.86
C ILE A 144 53.75 6.34 -37.04
N ASP A 145 53.66 7.19 -36.00
CA ASP A 145 52.47 7.30 -35.12
C ASP A 145 51.24 7.73 -35.94
N ARG A 146 51.34 8.67 -36.88
CA ARG A 146 50.27 9.04 -37.82
C ARG A 146 49.77 7.82 -38.63
N ASN A 147 50.67 7.02 -39.18
CA ASN A 147 50.29 5.88 -39.99
C ASN A 147 49.61 4.80 -39.12
N VAL A 148 50.07 4.60 -37.89
CA VAL A 148 49.44 3.68 -36.92
C VAL A 148 48.06 4.24 -36.52
N CYS A 149 47.91 5.55 -36.24
CA CYS A 149 46.62 6.16 -35.97
C CYS A 149 45.63 6.01 -37.12
N LEU A 150 46.10 6.21 -38.37
CA LEU A 150 45.27 6.04 -39.56
C LEU A 150 44.79 4.59 -39.70
N THR A 151 45.69 3.61 -39.51
CA THR A 151 45.32 2.18 -39.58
C THR A 151 44.32 1.82 -38.50
N LEU A 152 44.52 2.29 -37.26
CA LEU A 152 43.60 2.02 -36.14
C LEU A 152 42.24 2.71 -36.40
N ALA A 153 42.21 3.93 -36.86
CA ALA A 153 40.96 4.67 -37.18
C ALA A 153 40.17 3.94 -38.29
N VAL A 154 40.83 3.48 -39.34
CA VAL A 154 40.20 2.69 -40.41
C VAL A 154 39.65 1.37 -39.90
N ASN A 155 40.39 0.68 -39.05
CA ASN A 155 39.92 -0.58 -38.43
C ASN A 155 38.74 -0.34 -37.52
N ILE A 156 38.78 0.66 -36.65
CA ILE A 156 37.64 1.03 -35.77
C ILE A 156 36.40 1.34 -36.60
N ARG A 157 36.54 2.17 -37.64
CA ARG A 157 35.45 2.51 -38.56
C ARG A 157 34.88 1.27 -39.25
N ARG A 158 35.74 0.35 -39.71
CA ARG A 158 35.32 -0.94 -40.32
C ARG A 158 34.53 -1.81 -39.35
N THR A 159 34.96 -1.92 -38.09
CA THR A 159 34.26 -2.67 -37.04
C THR A 159 32.95 -2.03 -36.70
N LEU A 160 32.90 -0.70 -36.54
CA LEU A 160 31.65 0.05 -36.28
C LEU A 160 30.65 -0.13 -37.43
N LYS A 161 31.11 -0.07 -38.69
CA LYS A 161 30.26 -0.27 -39.87
C LYS A 161 29.72 -1.73 -39.90
N ALA A 162 30.54 -2.74 -39.65
CA ALA A 162 30.09 -4.11 -39.57
C ALA A 162 29.06 -4.31 -38.49
N ASN A 163 29.24 -3.70 -37.31
CA ASN A 163 28.28 -3.73 -36.21
C ASN A 163 26.97 -3.00 -36.59
N SER A 164 27.02 -1.87 -37.28
CA SER A 164 25.84 -1.14 -37.77
C SER A 164 25.05 -1.95 -38.80
N ASP A 165 25.75 -2.54 -39.77
CA ASP A 165 25.12 -3.37 -40.80
C ASP A 165 24.43 -4.61 -40.19
N GLN A 166 25.10 -5.29 -39.27
CA GLN A 166 24.53 -6.42 -38.53
C GLN A 166 23.31 -6.02 -37.68
N LEU A 167 23.40 -4.89 -36.97
CA LEU A 167 22.28 -4.39 -36.20
C LEU A 167 21.07 -4.01 -37.07
N SER A 168 21.31 -3.45 -38.26
CA SER A 168 20.26 -3.10 -39.21
C SER A 168 19.50 -4.32 -39.74
N GLU A 169 20.21 -5.43 -39.96
CA GLU A 169 19.60 -6.71 -40.33
C GLU A 169 18.68 -7.25 -39.23
N TYR A 170 19.16 -7.21 -37.97
CA TYR A 170 18.34 -7.60 -36.83
C TYR A 170 17.10 -6.72 -36.65
N ILE A 171 17.21 -5.41 -36.87
CA ILE A 171 16.06 -4.50 -36.81
C ILE A 171 15.02 -4.85 -37.85
N GLN A 172 15.41 -5.10 -39.09
CA GLN A 172 14.47 -5.49 -40.13
C GLN A 172 13.76 -6.80 -39.81
N TYR A 173 14.49 -7.79 -39.29
CA TYR A 173 13.91 -9.05 -38.85
C TYR A 173 12.96 -8.84 -37.68
N TYR A 174 13.32 -8.03 -36.72
CA TYR A 174 12.51 -7.70 -35.55
C TYR A 174 11.22 -6.98 -35.97
N GLN A 175 11.31 -5.96 -36.82
CA GLN A 175 10.14 -5.23 -37.33
C GLN A 175 9.18 -6.11 -38.11
N ARG A 176 9.67 -6.99 -38.99
CA ARG A 176 8.84 -7.96 -39.69
C ARG A 176 8.12 -8.91 -38.74
N THR A 177 8.83 -9.39 -37.71
CA THR A 177 8.23 -10.25 -36.69
C THR A 177 7.19 -9.50 -35.86
N GLU A 178 7.46 -8.26 -35.50
CA GLU A 178 6.50 -7.40 -34.79
C GLU A 178 5.21 -7.19 -35.60
N GLN A 179 5.34 -6.85 -36.86
CA GLN A 179 4.17 -6.68 -37.75
C GLN A 179 3.37 -7.96 -37.90
N HIS A 180 4.06 -9.11 -38.05
CA HIS A 180 3.37 -10.40 -38.14
C HIS A 180 2.61 -10.74 -36.85
N LEU A 181 3.26 -10.60 -35.68
CA LEU A 181 2.64 -10.88 -34.41
C LEU A 181 1.52 -9.88 -34.10
N GLN A 182 1.66 -8.61 -34.49
CA GLN A 182 0.62 -7.60 -34.36
C GLN A 182 -0.61 -7.95 -35.21
N SER A 183 -0.41 -8.33 -36.47
CA SER A 183 -1.51 -8.71 -37.36
C SER A 183 -2.27 -9.94 -36.84
N LEU A 184 -1.55 -10.92 -36.29
CA LEU A 184 -2.15 -12.09 -35.64
C LEU A 184 -2.94 -11.70 -34.37
N ASN A 185 -2.37 -10.85 -33.55
CA ASN A 185 -3.05 -10.35 -32.34
C ASN A 185 -4.30 -9.54 -32.68
N ASP A 186 -4.26 -8.69 -33.69
CA ASP A 186 -5.42 -7.92 -34.12
C ASP A 186 -6.53 -8.82 -34.64
N TYR A 187 -6.19 -9.82 -35.46
CA TYR A 187 -7.13 -10.85 -35.92
C TYR A 187 -7.69 -11.65 -34.73
N ALA A 188 -6.84 -12.09 -33.81
CA ALA A 188 -7.24 -12.78 -32.60
C ALA A 188 -8.26 -11.95 -31.78
N ASN A 189 -8.01 -10.65 -31.62
CA ASN A 189 -8.92 -9.75 -30.90
C ASN A 189 -10.29 -9.62 -31.56
N VAL A 190 -10.37 -9.61 -32.89
CA VAL A 190 -11.65 -9.64 -33.62
C VAL A 190 -12.39 -10.94 -33.38
N ARG A 191 -11.70 -12.08 -33.52
CA ARG A 191 -12.27 -13.41 -33.27
C ARG A 191 -12.71 -13.56 -31.82
N TYR A 192 -11.96 -12.99 -30.88
CA TYR A 192 -12.29 -12.98 -29.47
C TYR A 192 -13.64 -12.29 -29.19
N LYS A 193 -13.88 -11.14 -29.81
CA LYS A 193 -15.15 -10.42 -29.70
C LYS A 193 -16.32 -11.23 -30.29
N GLU A 194 -16.11 -11.95 -31.39
CA GLU A 194 -17.11 -12.85 -31.94
C GLU A 194 -17.46 -13.97 -30.95
N ILE A 195 -16.46 -14.59 -30.35
CA ILE A 195 -16.65 -15.64 -29.34
C ILE A 195 -17.41 -15.10 -28.11
N GLN A 196 -17.03 -13.92 -27.60
CA GLN A 196 -17.73 -13.30 -26.50
C GLN A 196 -19.18 -13.03 -26.79
N ASN A 197 -19.50 -12.53 -28.00
CA ASN A 197 -20.86 -12.32 -28.43
C ASN A 197 -21.63 -13.64 -28.48
N ASN A 198 -21.02 -14.72 -28.94
CA ASN A 198 -21.66 -16.03 -28.99
C ASN A 198 -21.87 -16.65 -27.61
N ILE A 199 -20.95 -16.42 -26.65
CA ILE A 199 -21.10 -16.93 -25.27
C ILE A 199 -22.16 -16.15 -24.49
N PHE A 200 -22.15 -14.82 -24.57
CA PHE A 200 -22.94 -13.96 -23.68
C PHE A 200 -24.21 -13.39 -24.32
N ARG A 201 -24.27 -13.21 -25.62
CA ARG A 201 -25.34 -12.50 -26.32
C ARG A 201 -26.15 -13.36 -27.30
N ASN A 202 -25.48 -14.23 -28.05
CA ASN A 202 -26.13 -15.12 -29.03
C ASN A 202 -26.17 -16.53 -28.41
N GLY A 203 -27.20 -16.83 -27.65
CA GLY A 203 -27.41 -18.19 -27.15
C GLY A 203 -27.52 -19.21 -28.29
N GLY A 204 -27.21 -20.48 -28.00
CA GLY A 204 -27.51 -21.60 -28.90
C GLY A 204 -29.01 -21.91 -28.95
N ASP A 205 -29.37 -22.97 -29.66
CA ASP A 205 -30.77 -23.47 -29.72
C ASP A 205 -31.25 -23.86 -28.31
N ASN A 206 -32.55 -23.59 -28.07
CA ASN A 206 -33.19 -23.99 -26.83
C ASN A 206 -33.14 -25.52 -26.69
N TYR A 207 -32.81 -26.03 -25.48
CA TYR A 207 -32.65 -27.47 -25.26
C TYR A 207 -33.91 -28.29 -25.61
N PHE A 208 -35.11 -27.70 -25.52
CA PHE A 208 -36.35 -28.35 -25.97
C PHE A 208 -36.39 -28.61 -27.50
N VAL A 209 -35.78 -27.72 -28.28
CA VAL A 209 -35.64 -27.90 -29.74
C VAL A 209 -34.61 -28.99 -30.04
N ILE A 210 -33.50 -29.02 -29.27
CA ILE A 210 -32.49 -30.07 -29.39
C ILE A 210 -33.10 -31.45 -29.06
N LEU A 211 -33.92 -31.54 -28.01
CA LEU A 211 -34.63 -32.76 -27.60
C LEU A 211 -35.62 -33.25 -28.66
N SER A 212 -36.34 -32.34 -29.30
CA SER A 212 -37.30 -32.71 -30.37
C SER A 212 -36.63 -33.31 -31.61
N ASN A 213 -35.38 -32.91 -31.89
CA ASN A 213 -34.58 -33.34 -33.05
C ASN A 213 -33.32 -34.14 -32.65
N LEU A 214 -33.36 -34.87 -31.54
CA LEU A 214 -32.20 -35.50 -30.91
C LEU A 214 -31.39 -36.39 -31.85
N ASN A 215 -32.05 -37.21 -32.72
CA ASN A 215 -31.37 -38.06 -33.68
C ASN A 215 -30.60 -37.29 -34.74
N GLN A 216 -31.12 -36.16 -35.17
CA GLN A 216 -30.45 -35.30 -36.15
C GLN A 216 -29.26 -34.59 -35.53
N TRP A 217 -29.42 -34.06 -34.33
CA TRP A 217 -28.37 -33.44 -33.57
C TRP A 217 -27.23 -34.41 -33.22
N PHE A 218 -27.56 -35.63 -32.79
CA PHE A 218 -26.56 -36.66 -32.48
C PHE A 218 -25.75 -37.06 -33.73
N ARG A 219 -26.39 -37.21 -34.88
CA ARG A 219 -25.69 -37.50 -36.13
C ARG A 219 -24.81 -36.36 -36.61
N SER A 220 -25.30 -35.12 -36.54
CA SER A 220 -24.55 -33.92 -36.88
C SER A 220 -23.31 -33.78 -35.99
N THR A 221 -23.48 -33.86 -34.67
CA THR A 221 -22.41 -33.76 -33.68
C THR A 221 -21.39 -34.91 -33.84
N SER A 222 -21.85 -36.13 -34.08
CA SER A 222 -20.96 -37.29 -34.32
C SER A 222 -20.15 -37.12 -35.61
N ASN A 223 -20.72 -36.56 -36.65
CA ASN A 223 -20.03 -36.27 -37.91
C ASN A 223 -18.97 -35.15 -37.69
N LEU A 224 -19.30 -34.06 -36.97
CA LEU A 224 -18.38 -32.99 -36.63
C LEU A 224 -17.17 -33.50 -35.82
N VAL A 225 -17.43 -34.33 -34.82
CA VAL A 225 -16.37 -34.97 -34.04
C VAL A 225 -15.52 -35.88 -34.91
N SER A 226 -16.17 -36.75 -35.73
CA SER A 226 -15.46 -37.64 -36.65
C SER A 226 -14.60 -36.88 -37.64
N ASP A 227 -15.11 -35.78 -38.21
CA ASP A 227 -14.36 -34.97 -39.18
C ASP A 227 -13.21 -34.21 -38.53
N LYS A 228 -13.41 -33.71 -37.33
CA LYS A 228 -12.30 -33.09 -36.53
C LYS A 228 -11.13 -34.05 -36.35
N TYR A 229 -11.38 -35.27 -35.96
CA TYR A 229 -10.33 -36.25 -35.68
C TYR A 229 -9.83 -37.01 -36.93
N LYS A 230 -10.57 -37.01 -38.08
CA LYS A 230 -10.10 -37.55 -39.38
C LYS A 230 -9.11 -36.61 -40.07
N SER A 231 -9.35 -35.30 -40.01
CA SER A 231 -8.48 -34.28 -40.61
C SER A 231 -7.08 -34.24 -39.98
N ILE A 232 -6.95 -34.68 -38.76
CA ILE A 232 -5.68 -34.73 -38.01
C ILE A 232 -4.71 -35.79 -38.54
N LYS A 233 -5.20 -36.82 -39.25
CA LYS A 233 -4.35 -37.85 -39.88
C LYS A 233 -3.47 -37.36 -41.04
N GLN A 234 -3.79 -36.22 -41.65
CA GLN A 234 -3.09 -35.67 -42.82
C GLN A 234 -2.06 -34.58 -42.51
N THR A 235 -2.11 -33.99 -41.37
CA THR A 235 -1.14 -32.99 -40.91
C THR A 235 -0.46 -33.51 -39.66
N HIS A 236 0.88 -33.37 -39.55
CA HIS A 236 1.67 -33.64 -38.34
C HIS A 236 1.22 -32.73 -37.17
N SER A 237 -0.03 -32.81 -36.78
CA SER A 237 -0.57 -32.00 -35.66
C SER A 237 -0.28 -32.74 -34.36
N GLN A 238 0.17 -31.99 -33.36
CA GLN A 238 0.47 -32.48 -32.00
C GLN A 238 -0.79 -33.02 -31.26
N TRP A 239 -1.93 -33.10 -31.90
CA TRP A 239 -3.26 -33.41 -31.35
C TRP A 239 -3.78 -34.79 -31.81
N ASP A 240 -2.96 -35.83 -31.84
CA ASP A 240 -3.41 -37.17 -32.15
C ASP A 240 -4.28 -37.76 -31.01
N ILE A 241 -5.37 -38.43 -31.32
CA ILE A 241 -6.20 -39.17 -30.35
C ILE A 241 -5.37 -40.07 -29.46
N LYS A 242 -4.28 -40.64 -29.97
CA LYS A 242 -3.32 -41.46 -29.22
C LYS A 242 -2.66 -40.68 -28.08
N ILE A 243 -2.33 -39.40 -28.29
CA ILE A 243 -1.73 -38.53 -27.26
C ILE A 243 -2.72 -38.23 -26.18
N ILE A 244 -4.00 -37.94 -26.52
CA ILE A 244 -5.09 -37.71 -25.58
C ILE A 244 -5.34 -38.97 -24.73
N SER A 245 -5.46 -40.15 -25.38
CA SER A 245 -5.63 -41.41 -24.67
C SER A 245 -4.45 -41.70 -23.73
N PHE A 246 -3.22 -41.57 -24.23
CA PHE A 246 -2.02 -41.71 -23.43
C PHE A 246 -1.98 -40.76 -22.22
N LEU A 247 -2.41 -39.52 -22.39
CA LEU A 247 -2.46 -38.54 -21.31
C LEU A 247 -3.47 -38.96 -20.21
N PHE A 248 -4.66 -39.42 -20.59
CA PHE A 248 -5.64 -39.92 -19.61
C PHE A 248 -5.16 -41.18 -18.90
N GLU A 249 -4.55 -42.11 -19.60
CA GLU A 249 -3.93 -43.31 -19.00
C GLU A 249 -2.82 -42.92 -18.02
N MET A 250 -1.96 -41.98 -18.41
CA MET A 250 -0.90 -41.46 -17.54
C MET A 250 -1.46 -40.78 -16.29
N ILE A 251 -2.53 -39.98 -16.40
CA ILE A 251 -3.19 -39.32 -15.28
C ILE A 251 -3.71 -40.32 -14.27
N ILE A 252 -4.38 -41.40 -14.75
CA ILE A 252 -4.92 -42.47 -13.92
C ILE A 252 -3.77 -43.21 -13.23
N ILE A 253 -2.70 -43.56 -13.96
CA ILE A 253 -1.52 -44.22 -13.39
C ILE A 253 -0.88 -43.33 -12.31
N CYS A 254 -0.69 -42.05 -12.58
CA CYS A 254 -0.15 -41.11 -11.59
C CYS A 254 -1.04 -40.99 -10.34
N ALA A 255 -2.36 -41.00 -10.48
CA ALA A 255 -3.28 -40.99 -9.34
C ALA A 255 -3.18 -42.29 -8.51
N ILE A 256 -3.09 -43.44 -9.16
CA ILE A 256 -2.91 -44.74 -8.52
C ILE A 256 -1.57 -44.79 -7.77
N VAL A 257 -0.49 -44.36 -8.43
CA VAL A 257 0.86 -44.30 -7.83
C VAL A 257 0.89 -43.36 -6.63
N ALA A 258 0.30 -42.17 -6.74
CA ALA A 258 0.17 -41.24 -5.62
C ALA A 258 -0.59 -41.85 -4.44
N PHE A 259 -1.69 -42.56 -4.71
CA PHE A 259 -2.48 -43.22 -3.68
C PHE A 259 -1.68 -44.35 -2.98
N LEU A 260 -1.07 -45.24 -3.75
CA LEU A 260 -0.26 -46.35 -3.22
C LEU A 260 0.94 -45.87 -2.41
N LEU A 261 1.63 -44.85 -2.89
CA LEU A 261 2.76 -44.23 -2.21
C LEU A 261 2.33 -43.62 -0.86
N ASN A 262 1.24 -42.85 -0.82
CA ASN A 262 0.75 -42.26 0.42
C ASN A 262 0.22 -43.31 1.40
N LEU A 263 -0.43 -44.36 0.90
CA LEU A 263 -0.87 -45.48 1.72
C LEU A 263 0.32 -46.23 2.33
N ALA A 264 1.39 -46.44 1.55
CA ALA A 264 2.62 -47.04 2.03
C ALA A 264 3.32 -46.16 3.08
N VAL A 265 3.47 -44.85 2.80
CA VAL A 265 4.04 -43.88 3.75
C VAL A 265 3.28 -43.88 5.06
N PHE A 266 1.93 -43.84 5.00
CA PHE A 266 1.09 -43.86 6.19
C PHE A 266 1.25 -45.17 6.96
N ARG A 267 1.25 -46.30 6.26
CA ARG A 267 1.31 -47.65 6.89
C ARG A 267 2.69 -47.96 7.44
N PHE A 268 3.78 -47.64 6.74
CA PHE A 268 5.17 -48.04 7.11
C PHE A 268 5.90 -46.99 7.94
N ILE A 269 5.72 -45.70 7.66
CA ILE A 269 6.45 -44.61 8.30
C ILE A 269 5.65 -44.00 9.44
N ILE A 270 4.45 -43.47 9.15
CA ILE A 270 3.65 -42.72 10.15
C ILE A 270 3.15 -43.62 11.24
N SER A 271 2.78 -44.86 10.94
CA SER A 271 2.33 -45.86 11.96
C SER A 271 3.41 -46.18 12.99
N ARG A 272 4.69 -45.98 12.67
CA ARG A 272 5.82 -46.26 13.58
C ARG A 272 6.05 -45.15 14.61
N PHE A 273 5.53 -43.94 14.39
CA PHE A 273 5.63 -42.83 15.33
C PHE A 273 4.37 -42.78 16.24
N ARG A 274 4.54 -42.25 17.46
CA ARG A 274 3.42 -42.00 18.38
C ARG A 274 2.44 -41.01 17.79
N GLN A 275 1.38 -41.50 17.19
CA GLN A 275 0.38 -40.68 16.51
C GLN A 275 -0.49 -39.93 17.50
N PRO A 276 -0.73 -38.61 17.30
CA PRO A 276 -1.75 -37.89 18.08
C PRO A 276 -3.13 -38.42 17.73
N GLU A 277 -4.05 -38.40 18.72
CA GLU A 277 -5.41 -38.94 18.57
C GLU A 277 -6.19 -38.39 17.37
N TRP A 278 -6.03 -37.09 17.08
CA TRP A 278 -6.70 -36.50 15.94
C TRP A 278 -6.28 -37.12 14.61
N LEU A 279 -5.04 -37.59 14.48
CA LEU A 279 -4.53 -38.21 13.26
C LEU A 279 -5.06 -39.64 13.11
N LYS A 280 -5.22 -40.38 14.22
CA LYS A 280 -5.80 -41.72 14.18
C LYS A 280 -7.25 -41.71 13.73
N ASN A 281 -8.02 -40.74 14.22
CA ASN A 281 -9.44 -40.64 13.92
C ASN A 281 -9.66 -40.18 12.46
N LYS A 282 -8.84 -39.25 11.94
CA LYS A 282 -8.98 -38.67 10.59
C LYS A 282 -8.11 -39.36 9.55
N HIS A 283 -7.50 -40.51 9.82
CA HIS A 283 -6.48 -41.11 8.94
C HIS A 283 -6.92 -41.28 7.49
N LYS A 284 -8.14 -41.70 7.21
CA LYS A 284 -8.66 -41.88 5.85
C LYS A 284 -8.71 -40.55 5.05
N CYS A 285 -9.16 -39.49 5.72
CA CYS A 285 -9.22 -38.16 5.12
C CYS A 285 -7.80 -37.58 4.89
N VAL A 286 -6.88 -37.81 5.83
CA VAL A 286 -5.48 -37.40 5.70
C VAL A 286 -4.81 -38.12 4.52
N VAL A 287 -5.00 -39.42 4.38
CA VAL A 287 -4.48 -40.19 3.22
C VAL A 287 -5.07 -39.66 1.91
N LEU A 288 -6.38 -39.39 1.86
CA LEU A 288 -7.01 -38.83 0.68
C LEU A 288 -6.44 -37.45 0.33
N THR A 289 -6.32 -36.57 1.32
CA THR A 289 -5.75 -35.22 1.12
C THR A 289 -4.29 -35.28 0.66
N SER A 290 -3.47 -36.09 1.33
CA SER A 290 -2.06 -36.27 0.93
C SER A 290 -1.93 -36.86 -0.47
N THR A 291 -2.83 -37.77 -0.86
CA THR A 291 -2.86 -38.32 -2.23
C THR A 291 -3.12 -37.24 -3.27
N VAL A 292 -4.09 -36.37 -3.05
CA VAL A 292 -4.41 -35.27 -3.97
C VAL A 292 -3.26 -34.28 -4.05
N VAL A 293 -2.58 -33.95 -2.94
CA VAL A 293 -1.39 -33.10 -2.90
C VAL A 293 -0.25 -33.73 -3.70
N THR A 294 0.03 -35.02 -3.48
CA THR A 294 1.09 -35.74 -4.20
C THR A 294 0.79 -35.84 -5.69
N TRP A 295 -0.47 -36.08 -6.04
CA TRP A 295 -0.92 -36.09 -7.43
C TRP A 295 -0.71 -34.73 -8.10
N ALA A 296 -1.08 -33.62 -7.43
CA ALA A 296 -0.83 -32.26 -7.92
C ALA A 296 0.67 -31.98 -8.15
N LEU A 297 1.53 -32.45 -7.22
CA LEU A 297 2.99 -32.32 -7.37
C LEU A 297 3.52 -33.12 -8.56
N ILE A 298 3.08 -34.37 -8.75
CA ILE A 298 3.46 -35.21 -9.89
C ILE A 298 3.06 -34.53 -11.21
N LEU A 299 1.83 -34.00 -11.31
CA LEU A 299 1.37 -33.29 -12.50
C LEU A 299 2.19 -32.02 -12.75
N GLY A 300 2.57 -31.30 -11.69
CA GLY A 300 3.47 -30.13 -11.80
C GLY A 300 4.87 -30.50 -12.32
N ILE A 301 5.41 -31.64 -11.90
CA ILE A 301 6.68 -32.17 -12.41
C ILE A 301 6.56 -32.56 -13.88
N ILE A 302 5.49 -33.24 -14.27
CA ILE A 302 5.20 -33.60 -15.66
C ILE A 302 5.18 -32.35 -16.54
N ARG A 303 4.50 -31.28 -16.09
CA ARG A 303 4.45 -29.99 -16.78
C ARG A 303 5.85 -29.40 -17.04
N ILE A 304 6.78 -29.56 -16.10
CA ILE A 304 8.17 -29.08 -16.25
C ILE A 304 8.95 -29.94 -17.23
N ILE A 305 8.74 -31.26 -17.23
CA ILE A 305 9.48 -32.19 -18.10
C ILE A 305 9.08 -32.04 -19.58
N PHE A 306 7.77 -31.84 -19.84
CA PHE A 306 7.22 -31.77 -21.20
C PHE A 306 6.99 -30.34 -21.68
N GLN A 307 7.90 -29.41 -21.41
CA GLN A 307 7.77 -27.99 -21.79
C GLN A 307 7.64 -27.71 -23.30
N GLU A 308 8.03 -28.66 -24.15
CA GLU A 308 7.98 -28.47 -25.60
C GLU A 308 6.61 -28.79 -26.22
N GLN A 309 5.72 -29.45 -25.49
CA GLN A 309 4.39 -29.87 -26.01
C GLN A 309 3.28 -29.01 -25.41
N ASN A 310 2.80 -28.04 -26.18
CA ASN A 310 1.76 -27.08 -25.77
C ASN A 310 0.49 -27.75 -25.21
N PHE A 311 0.09 -28.90 -25.82
CA PHE A 311 -1.09 -29.65 -25.36
C PHE A 311 -0.90 -30.22 -23.95
N ILE A 312 0.26 -30.83 -23.66
CA ILE A 312 0.53 -31.41 -22.34
C ILE A 312 0.66 -30.31 -21.29
N ILE A 313 1.22 -29.14 -21.64
CA ILE A 313 1.30 -27.98 -20.77
C ILE A 313 -0.10 -27.50 -20.38
N MET A 314 -1.00 -27.34 -21.37
CA MET A 314 -2.37 -26.92 -21.14
C MET A 314 -3.14 -27.93 -20.28
N ALA A 315 -3.11 -29.21 -20.68
CA ALA A 315 -3.85 -30.26 -19.99
C ALA A 315 -3.35 -30.48 -18.56
N SER A 316 -2.03 -30.53 -18.36
CA SER A 316 -1.45 -30.65 -17.03
C SER A 316 -1.71 -29.40 -16.16
N GLY A 317 -1.70 -28.21 -16.75
CA GLY A 317 -2.05 -26.96 -16.07
C GLY A 317 -3.46 -27.00 -15.49
N LEU A 318 -4.45 -27.32 -16.32
CA LEU A 318 -5.87 -27.44 -15.91
C LEU A 318 -6.08 -28.52 -14.83
N LEU A 319 -5.37 -29.64 -14.95
CA LEU A 319 -5.44 -30.71 -13.95
C LEU A 319 -4.78 -30.33 -12.62
N VAL A 320 -3.69 -29.57 -12.65
CA VAL A 320 -3.05 -29.03 -11.44
C VAL A 320 -3.99 -28.03 -10.74
N GLU A 321 -4.67 -27.16 -11.49
CA GLU A 321 -5.67 -26.25 -10.95
C GLU A 321 -6.82 -27.01 -10.28
N TYR A 322 -7.32 -28.05 -10.92
CA TYR A 322 -8.36 -28.91 -10.36
C TYR A 322 -7.88 -29.66 -9.12
N ALA A 323 -6.67 -30.22 -9.14
CA ALA A 323 -6.08 -30.87 -7.98
C ALA A 323 -5.90 -29.91 -6.81
N TRP A 324 -5.48 -28.67 -7.09
CA TRP A 324 -5.39 -27.60 -6.09
C TRP A 324 -6.75 -27.27 -5.46
N LEU A 325 -7.79 -27.16 -6.27
CA LEU A 325 -9.17 -26.97 -5.81
C LEU A 325 -9.60 -28.10 -4.87
N LEU A 326 -9.37 -29.37 -5.25
CA LEU A 326 -9.64 -30.52 -4.39
C LEU A 326 -8.83 -30.48 -3.08
N CYS A 327 -7.55 -30.09 -3.15
CA CYS A 327 -6.68 -29.94 -1.98
C CYS A 327 -7.27 -28.91 -1.00
N VAL A 328 -7.68 -27.75 -1.49
CA VAL A 328 -8.24 -26.67 -0.65
C VAL A 328 -9.52 -27.14 0.04
N ILE A 329 -10.43 -27.79 -0.69
CA ILE A 329 -11.67 -28.33 -0.11
C ILE A 329 -11.32 -29.35 0.98
N LEU A 330 -10.49 -30.35 0.68
CA LEU A 330 -10.15 -31.40 1.62
C LEU A 330 -9.39 -30.90 2.86
N ILE A 331 -8.42 -29.99 2.68
CA ILE A 331 -7.68 -29.38 3.79
C ILE A 331 -8.62 -28.55 4.67
N SER A 332 -9.52 -27.77 4.07
CA SER A 332 -10.50 -26.99 4.81
C SER A 332 -11.42 -27.88 5.66
N LEU A 333 -11.93 -28.98 5.07
CA LEU A 333 -12.75 -29.95 5.80
C LEU A 333 -11.97 -30.64 6.93
N LEU A 334 -10.71 -31.02 6.67
CA LEU A 334 -9.84 -31.68 7.65
C LEU A 334 -9.56 -30.81 8.90
N ILE A 335 -9.32 -29.51 8.69
CA ILE A 335 -8.98 -28.57 9.77
C ILE A 335 -10.21 -28.15 10.57
N ARG A 336 -11.35 -27.92 9.89
CA ARG A 336 -12.53 -27.31 10.48
C ARG A 336 -13.52 -28.30 11.09
N LEU A 337 -13.62 -29.52 10.55
CA LEU A 337 -14.68 -30.46 10.90
C LEU A 337 -14.18 -31.63 11.72
N ASN A 338 -15.11 -32.25 12.48
CA ASN A 338 -14.87 -33.50 13.21
C ASN A 338 -15.03 -34.71 12.26
N ASP A 339 -14.54 -35.87 12.65
CA ASP A 339 -14.52 -37.07 11.80
C ASP A 339 -15.87 -37.50 11.25
N THR A 340 -16.91 -37.41 12.04
CA THR A 340 -18.29 -37.74 11.63
C THR A 340 -18.84 -36.78 10.63
N GLN A 341 -18.42 -35.51 10.69
CA GLN A 341 -18.88 -34.42 9.84
C GLN A 341 -18.16 -34.37 8.48
N ILE A 342 -16.90 -34.84 8.42
CA ILE A 342 -16.07 -34.74 7.22
C ILE A 342 -16.70 -35.49 6.03
N TRP A 343 -17.20 -36.71 6.26
CA TRP A 343 -17.78 -37.51 5.19
C TRP A 343 -19.11 -36.96 4.68
N ASP A 344 -19.92 -36.41 5.58
CA ASP A 344 -21.19 -35.79 5.22
C ASP A 344 -20.92 -34.49 4.44
N ALA A 345 -19.94 -33.68 4.86
CA ALA A 345 -19.50 -32.49 4.13
C ALA A 345 -18.87 -32.84 2.76
N LEU A 346 -18.05 -33.90 2.68
CA LEU A 346 -17.48 -34.35 1.41
C LEU A 346 -18.58 -34.73 0.40
N ARG A 347 -19.63 -35.42 0.87
CA ARG A 347 -20.79 -35.75 0.02
C ARG A 347 -21.51 -34.51 -0.49
N ILE A 348 -21.61 -33.45 0.30
CA ILE A 348 -22.24 -32.19 -0.10
C ILE A 348 -21.44 -31.49 -1.19
N TYR A 349 -20.12 -31.53 -1.14
CA TYR A 349 -19.27 -30.93 -2.18
C TYR A 349 -19.07 -31.84 -3.40
N ALA A 350 -19.44 -33.13 -3.32
CA ALA A 350 -19.25 -34.11 -4.40
C ALA A 350 -19.87 -33.69 -5.75
N PRO A 351 -21.13 -33.18 -5.82
CA PRO A 351 -21.68 -32.73 -7.10
C PRO A 351 -20.88 -31.60 -7.76
N LEU A 352 -20.39 -30.64 -6.95
CA LEU A 352 -19.52 -29.54 -7.44
C LEU A 352 -18.17 -30.05 -7.93
N MET A 353 -17.55 -30.99 -7.19
CA MET A 353 -16.28 -31.60 -7.60
C MET A 353 -16.46 -32.39 -8.90
N PHE A 354 -17.58 -33.14 -9.04
CA PHE A 354 -17.88 -33.89 -10.24
C PHE A 354 -18.08 -33.01 -11.48
N ILE A 355 -18.86 -31.91 -11.36
CA ILE A 355 -19.08 -31.01 -12.47
C ILE A 355 -17.80 -30.26 -12.87
N GLY A 356 -16.98 -29.86 -11.88
CA GLY A 356 -15.65 -29.27 -12.12
C GLY A 356 -14.73 -30.20 -12.90
N PHE A 357 -14.69 -31.48 -12.55
CA PHE A 357 -13.94 -32.49 -13.29
C PHE A 357 -14.45 -32.66 -14.74
N LEU A 358 -15.77 -32.68 -14.92
CA LEU A 358 -16.39 -32.83 -16.24
C LEU A 358 -16.06 -31.62 -17.14
N VAL A 359 -16.15 -30.42 -16.63
CA VAL A 359 -15.80 -29.18 -17.36
C VAL A 359 -14.35 -29.20 -17.81
N ILE A 360 -13.44 -29.54 -16.91
CA ILE A 360 -12.00 -29.61 -17.22
C ILE A 360 -11.72 -30.71 -18.24
N SER A 361 -12.37 -31.88 -18.09
CA SER A 361 -12.24 -32.97 -19.05
C SER A 361 -12.69 -32.57 -20.44
N PHE A 362 -13.83 -31.87 -20.55
CA PHE A 362 -14.34 -31.36 -21.83
C PHE A 362 -13.40 -30.36 -22.48
N ARG A 363 -12.78 -29.49 -21.64
CA ARG A 363 -11.79 -28.54 -22.13
C ARG A 363 -10.50 -29.22 -22.61
N ILE A 364 -10.01 -30.23 -21.91
CA ILE A 364 -8.82 -31.00 -22.33
C ILE A 364 -9.06 -31.72 -23.65
N ILE A 365 -10.22 -32.34 -23.81
CA ILE A 365 -10.57 -33.07 -25.04
C ILE A 365 -10.95 -32.11 -26.20
N LEU A 366 -11.14 -30.81 -25.91
CA LEU A 366 -11.52 -29.79 -26.88
C LEU A 366 -12.84 -30.13 -27.61
N ILE A 367 -13.85 -30.48 -26.84
CA ILE A 367 -15.16 -30.90 -27.36
C ILE A 367 -15.84 -29.74 -28.09
N PRO A 368 -16.48 -29.98 -29.26
CA PRO A 368 -17.28 -28.97 -29.95
C PRO A 368 -18.47 -28.46 -29.12
N ASN A 369 -18.84 -27.21 -29.32
CA ASN A 369 -19.95 -26.58 -28.58
C ASN A 369 -21.27 -27.36 -28.70
N ASP A 370 -21.55 -27.92 -29.88
CA ASP A 370 -22.77 -28.71 -30.10
C ASP A 370 -22.85 -29.92 -29.19
N MET A 371 -21.68 -30.57 -28.94
CA MET A 371 -21.65 -31.68 -28.00
C MET A 371 -21.80 -31.22 -26.54
N VAL A 372 -21.26 -30.05 -26.21
CA VAL A 372 -21.47 -29.43 -24.89
C VAL A 372 -22.94 -29.10 -24.69
N ASN A 373 -23.59 -28.51 -25.72
CA ASN A 373 -25.01 -28.17 -25.70
C ASN A 373 -25.93 -29.40 -25.58
N LEU A 374 -25.47 -30.54 -26.09
CA LEU A 374 -26.22 -31.79 -26.00
C LEU A 374 -26.08 -32.48 -24.63
N ILE A 375 -24.84 -32.56 -24.07
CA ILE A 375 -24.55 -33.36 -22.87
C ILE A 375 -24.75 -32.55 -21.59
N PHE A 376 -24.40 -31.27 -21.60
CA PHE A 376 -24.30 -30.47 -20.36
C PHE A 376 -25.67 -30.20 -19.71
N PRO A 377 -26.75 -29.82 -20.40
CA PRO A 377 -28.03 -29.50 -19.78
C PRO A 377 -28.63 -30.65 -18.94
N PRO A 378 -28.67 -31.91 -19.42
CA PRO A 378 -29.19 -33.03 -18.61
C PRO A 378 -28.26 -33.37 -17.45
N VAL A 379 -26.94 -33.29 -17.63
CA VAL A 379 -25.97 -33.56 -16.57
C VAL A 379 -26.11 -32.52 -15.45
N LEU A 380 -26.29 -31.23 -15.78
CA LEU A 380 -26.53 -30.18 -14.80
C LEU A 380 -27.81 -30.40 -14.00
N LEU A 381 -28.90 -30.85 -14.68
CA LEU A 381 -30.15 -31.17 -14.01
C LEU A 381 -29.95 -32.31 -13.00
N ILE A 382 -29.26 -33.37 -13.42
CA ILE A 382 -28.93 -34.51 -12.54
C ILE A 382 -28.08 -34.04 -11.36
N CYS A 383 -27.08 -33.21 -11.59
CA CYS A 383 -26.25 -32.65 -10.52
C CYS A 383 -27.03 -31.73 -9.57
N ALA A 384 -27.97 -30.95 -10.07
CA ALA A 384 -28.84 -30.10 -9.23
C ALA A 384 -29.77 -30.97 -8.35
N ILE A 385 -30.37 -32.02 -8.90
CA ILE A 385 -31.16 -32.96 -8.13
C ILE A 385 -30.29 -33.70 -7.10
N TRP A 386 -29.09 -34.14 -7.50
CA TRP A 386 -28.14 -34.76 -6.60
C TRP A 386 -27.76 -33.83 -5.45
N GLN A 387 -27.43 -32.56 -5.74
CA GLN A 387 -27.12 -31.56 -4.71
C GLN A 387 -28.29 -31.36 -3.74
N TRP A 388 -29.53 -31.27 -4.26
CA TRP A 388 -30.71 -31.13 -3.42
C TRP A 388 -30.93 -32.34 -2.52
N LEU A 389 -30.81 -33.57 -3.04
CA LEU A 389 -30.99 -34.84 -2.28
C LEU A 389 -29.91 -34.95 -1.19
N VAL A 390 -28.68 -34.58 -1.47
CA VAL A 390 -27.59 -34.65 -0.50
C VAL A 390 -27.78 -33.62 0.63
N ILE A 391 -28.21 -32.40 0.30
CA ILE A 391 -28.55 -31.39 1.31
C ILE A 391 -29.65 -31.91 2.22
N TYR A 392 -30.73 -32.46 1.65
CA TYR A 392 -31.87 -32.96 2.42
C TYR A 392 -31.47 -34.09 3.41
N ARG A 393 -30.56 -34.99 3.01
CA ARG A 393 -30.13 -36.13 3.82
C ARG A 393 -29.07 -35.82 4.86
N HIS A 394 -28.16 -34.87 4.59
CA HIS A 394 -26.93 -34.70 5.38
C HIS A 394 -26.83 -33.34 6.08
N ASN A 395 -27.90 -32.53 6.07
CA ASN A 395 -27.86 -31.15 6.60
C ASN A 395 -27.73 -31.10 8.14
N ALA A 396 -28.19 -32.11 8.87
CA ALA A 396 -28.27 -32.07 10.33
C ALA A 396 -26.91 -32.09 11.05
N ASN A 397 -25.87 -32.64 10.41
CA ASN A 397 -24.56 -32.89 11.08
C ASN A 397 -23.50 -31.83 10.73
N ILE A 398 -23.81 -30.78 9.93
CA ILE A 398 -22.85 -29.87 9.38
C ILE A 398 -22.99 -28.47 9.99
N PRO A 399 -21.90 -27.70 10.16
CA PRO A 399 -21.96 -26.32 10.66
C PRO A 399 -22.90 -25.45 9.83
N LYS A 400 -23.68 -24.59 10.47
CA LYS A 400 -24.67 -23.70 9.81
C LYS A 400 -24.09 -22.86 8.68
N VAL A 401 -22.82 -22.51 8.78
CA VAL A 401 -22.11 -21.70 7.74
C VAL A 401 -21.90 -22.51 6.46
N ASP A 402 -21.50 -23.78 6.59
CA ASP A 402 -21.32 -24.67 5.43
C ASP A 402 -22.67 -25.01 4.78
N VAL A 403 -23.72 -25.19 5.61
CA VAL A 403 -25.10 -25.35 5.13
C VAL A 403 -25.55 -24.15 4.29
N PHE A 404 -25.26 -22.94 4.73
CA PHE A 404 -25.54 -21.72 3.94
C PHE A 404 -24.87 -21.76 2.56
N TYR A 405 -23.59 -22.10 2.50
CA TYR A 405 -22.88 -22.21 1.22
C TYR A 405 -23.43 -23.29 0.31
N THR A 406 -23.95 -24.37 0.88
CA THR A 406 -24.58 -25.43 0.09
C THR A 406 -25.92 -25.01 -0.50
N TYR A 407 -26.72 -24.21 0.18
CA TYR A 407 -27.92 -23.60 -0.39
C TYR A 407 -27.59 -22.60 -1.50
N VAL A 408 -26.53 -21.79 -1.33
CA VAL A 408 -26.06 -20.90 -2.41
C VAL A 408 -25.58 -21.73 -3.61
N SER A 409 -24.87 -22.83 -3.38
CA SER A 409 -24.46 -23.77 -4.42
C SER A 409 -25.67 -24.33 -5.18
N LEU A 410 -26.71 -24.72 -4.47
CA LEU A 410 -27.96 -25.20 -5.10
C LEU A 410 -28.62 -24.10 -5.93
N THR A 411 -28.66 -22.86 -5.44
CA THR A 411 -29.20 -21.73 -6.20
C THR A 411 -28.43 -21.51 -7.50
N VAL A 412 -27.09 -21.59 -7.44
CA VAL A 412 -26.24 -21.47 -8.62
C VAL A 412 -26.48 -22.63 -9.60
N PHE A 413 -26.64 -23.86 -9.11
CA PHE A 413 -27.00 -25.00 -9.97
C PHE A 413 -28.33 -24.78 -10.69
N VAL A 414 -29.34 -24.33 -9.95
CA VAL A 414 -30.68 -24.05 -10.54
C VAL A 414 -30.60 -22.96 -11.61
N ALA A 415 -29.88 -21.85 -11.31
CA ALA A 415 -29.65 -20.79 -12.27
C ALA A 415 -28.89 -21.30 -13.51
N SER A 416 -27.87 -22.13 -13.31
CA SER A 416 -27.11 -22.76 -14.41
C SER A 416 -27.99 -23.70 -15.28
N VAL A 417 -28.87 -24.49 -14.66
CA VAL A 417 -29.83 -25.33 -15.38
C VAL A 417 -30.74 -24.45 -16.24
N ILE A 418 -31.34 -23.40 -15.68
CA ILE A 418 -32.21 -22.48 -16.41
C ILE A 418 -31.48 -21.87 -17.61
N CYS A 419 -30.27 -21.30 -17.38
CA CYS A 419 -29.47 -20.72 -18.47
C CYS A 419 -29.14 -21.74 -19.56
N SER A 420 -28.76 -22.96 -19.18
CA SER A 420 -28.39 -24.01 -20.12
C SER A 420 -29.59 -24.50 -20.95
N TRP A 421 -30.78 -24.59 -20.35
CA TRP A 421 -32.00 -25.02 -21.05
C TRP A 421 -32.56 -23.96 -22.01
N ILE A 422 -32.31 -22.67 -21.74
CA ILE A 422 -32.67 -21.57 -22.65
C ILE A 422 -31.71 -21.50 -23.86
N GLY A 423 -30.55 -22.19 -23.83
CA GLY A 423 -29.56 -22.19 -24.91
C GLY A 423 -28.23 -21.52 -24.55
N TYR A 424 -28.10 -20.93 -23.37
CA TYR A 424 -26.85 -20.29 -22.89
C TYR A 424 -25.96 -21.27 -22.10
N THR A 425 -25.62 -22.40 -22.72
CA THR A 425 -24.88 -23.49 -22.06
C THR A 425 -23.48 -23.06 -21.62
N LEU A 426 -22.75 -22.29 -22.43
CA LEU A 426 -21.41 -21.81 -22.07
C LEU A 426 -21.45 -20.81 -20.91
N LEU A 427 -22.44 -19.94 -20.86
CA LEU A 427 -22.67 -19.03 -19.74
C LEU A 427 -23.00 -19.80 -18.46
N SER A 428 -23.79 -20.84 -18.55
CA SER A 428 -24.11 -21.76 -17.44
C SER A 428 -22.86 -22.41 -16.86
N VAL A 429 -21.97 -22.90 -17.72
CA VAL A 429 -20.67 -23.47 -17.35
C VAL A 429 -19.82 -22.40 -16.64
N GLN A 430 -19.76 -21.20 -17.20
CA GLN A 430 -18.99 -20.08 -16.62
C GLN A 430 -19.48 -19.69 -15.22
N LEU A 431 -20.81 -19.67 -15.02
CA LEU A 431 -21.42 -19.38 -13.71
C LEU A 431 -21.03 -20.42 -12.65
N LEU A 432 -21.01 -21.70 -13.05
CA LEU A 432 -20.59 -22.79 -12.16
C LEU A 432 -19.10 -22.71 -11.80
N ILE A 433 -18.26 -22.48 -12.80
CA ILE A 433 -16.82 -22.34 -12.58
C ILE A 433 -16.55 -21.17 -11.63
N TRP A 434 -17.19 -20.02 -11.87
CA TRP A 434 -17.06 -18.87 -10.99
C TRP A 434 -17.45 -19.23 -9.54
N TRP A 435 -18.57 -19.92 -9.35
CA TRP A 435 -19.00 -20.31 -8.01
C TRP A 435 -18.02 -21.29 -7.35
N ILE A 436 -17.51 -22.27 -8.08
CA ILE A 436 -16.51 -23.21 -7.57
C ILE A 436 -15.25 -22.48 -7.11
N MET A 437 -14.75 -21.53 -7.91
CA MET A 437 -13.58 -20.72 -7.57
C MET A 437 -13.85 -19.80 -6.36
N GLN A 438 -15.02 -19.16 -6.32
CA GLN A 438 -15.42 -18.32 -5.19
C GLN A 438 -15.55 -19.14 -3.90
N LEU A 439 -16.15 -20.31 -3.97
CA LEU A 439 -16.29 -21.22 -2.83
C LEU A 439 -14.92 -21.66 -2.31
N THR A 440 -13.97 -21.94 -3.20
CA THR A 440 -12.59 -22.28 -2.86
C THR A 440 -11.92 -21.14 -2.09
N CYS A 441 -12.05 -19.90 -2.55
CA CYS A 441 -11.56 -18.72 -1.85
C CYS A 441 -12.21 -18.56 -0.47
N ILE A 442 -13.53 -18.69 -0.38
CA ILE A 442 -14.28 -18.61 0.89
C ILE A 442 -13.81 -19.68 1.86
N LEU A 443 -13.69 -20.93 1.43
CA LEU A 443 -13.22 -22.04 2.28
C LEU A 443 -11.79 -21.82 2.77
N THR A 444 -10.92 -21.28 1.93
CA THR A 444 -9.55 -20.92 2.33
C THR A 444 -9.54 -19.85 3.42
N ILE A 445 -10.28 -18.77 3.22
CA ILE A 445 -10.36 -17.64 4.17
C ILE A 445 -10.99 -18.10 5.50
N THR A 446 -12.07 -18.88 5.44
CA THR A 446 -12.72 -19.41 6.66
C THR A 446 -11.82 -20.37 7.39
N CYS A 447 -11.08 -21.22 6.69
CA CYS A 447 -10.10 -22.13 7.29
C CYS A 447 -9.00 -21.35 8.03
N ILE A 448 -8.42 -20.33 7.43
CA ILE A 448 -7.40 -19.47 8.05
C ILE A 448 -8.00 -18.75 9.26
N ARG A 449 -9.22 -18.21 9.13
CA ARG A 449 -9.90 -17.50 10.21
C ARG A 449 -10.15 -18.40 11.42
N ASP A 450 -10.68 -19.60 11.20
CA ASP A 450 -11.03 -20.52 12.27
C ASP A 450 -9.76 -21.09 12.94
N TYR A 451 -8.70 -21.35 12.17
CA TYR A 451 -7.39 -21.71 12.72
C TYR A 451 -6.81 -20.61 13.61
N LEU A 452 -6.80 -19.36 13.13
CA LEU A 452 -6.32 -18.20 13.88
C LEU A 452 -7.14 -17.98 15.16
N LYS A 453 -8.46 -18.19 15.11
CA LYS A 453 -9.34 -18.08 16.26
C LYS A 453 -8.97 -19.13 17.32
N GLN A 454 -8.83 -20.40 16.96
CA GLN A 454 -8.39 -21.46 17.87
C GLN A 454 -7.02 -21.19 18.47
N TRP A 455 -6.09 -20.67 17.65
CA TRP A 455 -4.75 -20.30 18.11
C TRP A 455 -4.78 -19.13 19.10
N SER A 456 -5.64 -18.13 18.86
CA SER A 456 -5.88 -17.00 19.76
C SER A 456 -6.46 -17.44 21.11
N GLU A 457 -7.44 -18.33 21.09
CA GLU A 457 -8.08 -18.89 22.30
C GLU A 457 -7.06 -19.66 23.15
N ARG A 458 -6.24 -20.53 22.53
CA ARG A 458 -5.17 -21.29 23.23
C ARG A 458 -4.12 -20.38 23.89
N ARG A 459 -3.84 -19.20 23.34
CA ARG A 459 -2.87 -18.23 23.86
C ARG A 459 -3.48 -17.08 24.65
N ASN A 460 -4.80 -17.06 24.84
CA ASN A 460 -5.54 -16.00 25.52
C ASN A 460 -5.21 -14.59 25.00
N TYR A 461 -5.06 -14.44 23.67
CA TYR A 461 -4.70 -13.15 23.06
C TYR A 461 -5.74 -12.04 23.26
N GLU A 462 -7.00 -12.38 23.48
CA GLU A 462 -8.06 -11.40 23.75
C GLU A 462 -7.82 -10.60 25.04
N LYS A 463 -7.15 -11.21 26.04
CA LYS A 463 -6.83 -10.59 27.33
C LYS A 463 -5.46 -9.87 27.33
N GLN A 464 -4.67 -10.00 26.28
CA GLN A 464 -3.32 -9.42 26.22
C GLN A 464 -3.33 -8.00 25.64
N PRO A 465 -2.42 -7.10 26.08
CA PRO A 465 -2.31 -5.75 25.57
C PRO A 465 -1.87 -5.72 24.09
N ILE A 466 -2.25 -4.66 23.41
CA ILE A 466 -2.10 -4.52 21.95
C ILE A 466 -0.64 -4.64 21.47
N ASN A 467 0.33 -4.24 22.28
CA ASN A 467 1.75 -4.35 21.92
C ASN A 467 2.23 -5.79 21.67
N LYS A 468 1.54 -6.80 22.23
CA LYS A 468 1.82 -8.21 21.99
C LYS A 468 0.91 -8.86 20.93
N THR A 469 -0.22 -8.23 20.61
CA THR A 469 -1.26 -8.81 19.76
C THR A 469 -1.52 -8.03 18.47
N TRP A 470 -0.77 -6.96 18.21
CA TRP A 470 -1.00 -6.09 17.03
C TRP A 470 -0.95 -6.86 15.71
N LEU A 471 0.03 -7.76 15.53
CA LEU A 471 0.16 -8.54 14.30
C LEU A 471 -1.04 -9.49 14.11
N PHE A 472 -1.47 -10.18 15.18
CA PHE A 472 -2.65 -11.04 15.14
C PHE A 472 -3.91 -10.23 14.80
N LYS A 473 -4.11 -9.08 15.46
CA LYS A 473 -5.24 -8.18 15.16
C LYS A 473 -5.17 -7.64 13.73
N LEU A 474 -3.98 -7.33 13.19
CA LEU A 474 -3.80 -6.92 11.80
C LEU A 474 -4.29 -8.00 10.83
N ILE A 475 -3.85 -9.25 11.03
CA ILE A 475 -4.25 -10.36 10.17
C ILE A 475 -5.76 -10.58 10.25
N TYR A 476 -6.32 -10.61 11.46
CA TYR A 476 -7.73 -10.95 11.69
C TYR A 476 -8.70 -9.84 11.24
N THR A 477 -8.37 -8.56 11.48
CA THR A 477 -9.27 -7.42 11.22
C THR A 477 -9.04 -6.71 9.89
N VAL A 478 -7.86 -6.89 9.26
CA VAL A 478 -7.54 -6.26 7.98
C VAL A 478 -7.33 -7.29 6.88
N ILE A 479 -6.36 -8.18 7.04
CA ILE A 479 -5.96 -9.08 5.96
C ILE A 479 -7.10 -10.02 5.57
N LEU A 480 -7.76 -10.67 6.53
CA LEU A 480 -8.86 -11.60 6.23
C LEU A 480 -10.07 -10.93 5.55
N PRO A 481 -10.62 -9.79 6.03
CA PRO A 481 -11.69 -9.10 5.32
C PRO A 481 -11.27 -8.59 3.93
N VAL A 482 -10.05 -8.08 3.78
CA VAL A 482 -9.50 -7.63 2.48
C VAL A 482 -9.38 -8.81 1.52
N MET A 483 -8.86 -9.96 1.98
CA MET A 483 -8.86 -11.19 1.18
C MET A 483 -10.27 -11.61 0.77
N GLY A 484 -11.28 -11.42 1.65
CA GLY A 484 -12.68 -11.68 1.32
C GLY A 484 -13.20 -10.83 0.16
N ILE A 485 -12.86 -9.55 0.13
CA ILE A 485 -13.25 -8.65 -0.97
C ILE A 485 -12.47 -8.99 -2.24
N MET A 486 -11.15 -9.17 -2.12
CA MET A 486 -10.30 -9.54 -3.25
C MET A 486 -10.69 -10.89 -3.83
N SER A 487 -11.22 -11.82 -3.03
CA SER A 487 -11.65 -13.13 -3.50
C SER A 487 -12.70 -13.07 -4.60
N ILE A 488 -13.57 -12.06 -4.57
CA ILE A 488 -14.60 -11.86 -5.61
C ILE A 488 -13.93 -11.53 -6.95
N ILE A 489 -12.97 -10.62 -6.94
CA ILE A 489 -12.22 -10.22 -8.15
C ILE A 489 -11.39 -11.41 -8.67
N ILE A 490 -10.67 -12.06 -7.77
CA ILE A 490 -9.80 -13.19 -8.09
C ILE A 490 -10.62 -14.38 -8.63
N SER A 491 -11.77 -14.70 -8.03
CA SER A 491 -12.60 -15.82 -8.49
C SER A 491 -13.20 -15.57 -9.87
N ILE A 492 -13.64 -14.34 -10.17
CA ILE A 492 -14.13 -13.97 -11.49
C ILE A 492 -12.98 -14.02 -12.52
N TYR A 493 -11.82 -13.52 -12.15
CA TYR A 493 -10.63 -13.57 -12.99
C TYR A 493 -10.23 -15.03 -13.34
N TRP A 494 -10.12 -15.90 -12.34
CA TRP A 494 -9.78 -17.32 -12.55
C TRP A 494 -10.89 -18.07 -13.32
N ALA A 495 -12.15 -17.76 -13.03
CA ALA A 495 -13.25 -18.36 -13.80
C ALA A 495 -13.20 -17.96 -15.28
N ALA A 496 -12.85 -16.71 -15.55
CA ALA A 496 -12.66 -16.24 -16.93
C ALA A 496 -11.42 -16.85 -17.59
N ASP A 497 -10.37 -17.11 -16.83
CA ASP A 497 -9.14 -17.72 -17.29
C ASP A 497 -9.36 -19.15 -17.83
N VAL A 498 -10.32 -19.87 -17.28
CA VAL A 498 -10.75 -21.18 -17.82
C VAL A 498 -11.14 -21.10 -19.30
N PHE A 499 -11.69 -19.97 -19.77
CA PHE A 499 -11.99 -19.72 -21.18
C PHE A 499 -10.94 -18.81 -21.87
N ASN A 500 -9.77 -18.61 -21.26
CA ASN A 500 -8.76 -17.65 -21.68
C ASN A 500 -9.31 -16.21 -21.85
N LEU A 501 -10.30 -15.82 -21.02
CA LEU A 501 -10.94 -14.50 -21.01
C LEU A 501 -10.41 -13.60 -19.88
N SER A 502 -9.34 -14.00 -19.22
CA SER A 502 -8.75 -13.28 -18.07
C SER A 502 -8.34 -11.85 -18.40
N ASP A 503 -7.69 -11.62 -19.54
CA ASP A 503 -7.27 -10.28 -19.98
C ASP A 503 -8.47 -9.35 -20.21
N THR A 504 -9.54 -9.87 -20.83
CA THR A 504 -10.76 -9.11 -21.02
C THR A 504 -11.42 -8.75 -19.69
N THR A 505 -11.49 -9.71 -18.78
CA THR A 505 -12.05 -9.51 -17.43
C THR A 505 -11.24 -8.50 -16.66
N TRP A 506 -9.91 -8.55 -16.76
CA TRP A 506 -9.02 -7.57 -16.13
C TRP A 506 -9.22 -6.16 -16.69
N ASN A 507 -9.40 -6.05 -18.00
CA ASN A 507 -9.73 -4.78 -18.65
C ASN A 507 -11.09 -4.24 -18.20
N ILE A 508 -12.11 -5.11 -18.03
CA ILE A 508 -13.43 -4.74 -17.50
C ILE A 508 -13.30 -4.22 -16.06
N PHE A 509 -12.52 -4.87 -15.20
CA PHE A 509 -12.31 -4.40 -13.83
C PHE A 509 -11.63 -3.04 -13.76
N ARG A 510 -10.74 -2.73 -14.71
CA ARG A 510 -10.05 -1.44 -14.83
C ARG A 510 -10.88 -0.39 -15.56
N SER A 511 -11.79 -0.81 -16.46
CA SER A 511 -12.61 0.14 -17.20
C SER A 511 -13.47 0.96 -16.26
N HIS A 512 -13.56 2.25 -16.53
CA HIS A 512 -14.36 3.17 -15.75
C HIS A 512 -15.82 3.09 -16.21
N PHE A 513 -16.71 2.61 -15.34
CA PHE A 513 -18.15 2.62 -15.60
C PHE A 513 -18.77 4.01 -15.31
N ILE A 514 -18.07 4.85 -14.52
CA ILE A 514 -18.31 6.28 -14.45
C ILE A 514 -17.02 6.94 -14.93
N ASP A 515 -17.06 7.53 -16.11
CA ASP A 515 -15.96 8.31 -16.69
C ASP A 515 -16.45 9.72 -16.97
N SER A 516 -16.39 10.54 -15.94
CA SER A 516 -16.70 11.98 -15.99
C SER A 516 -15.39 12.78 -15.89
N LYS A 517 -15.41 14.03 -16.39
CA LYS A 517 -14.27 14.96 -16.21
C LYS A 517 -13.86 15.13 -14.74
N ASN A 518 -14.79 14.88 -13.81
CA ASN A 518 -14.59 15.13 -12.38
C ASN A 518 -14.37 13.87 -11.55
N ILE A 519 -14.82 12.69 -12.01
CA ILE A 519 -14.78 11.45 -11.23
C ILE A 519 -14.60 10.28 -12.19
N LYS A 520 -13.67 9.38 -11.86
CA LYS A 520 -13.47 8.11 -12.58
C LYS A 520 -13.61 6.96 -11.59
N VAL A 521 -14.61 6.09 -11.84
CA VAL A 521 -14.89 4.96 -10.95
C VAL A 521 -14.83 3.66 -11.73
N SER A 522 -14.02 2.73 -11.25
CA SER A 522 -13.94 1.34 -11.75
C SER A 522 -14.15 0.37 -10.57
N ILE A 523 -14.40 -0.90 -10.87
CA ILE A 523 -14.48 -1.95 -9.83
C ILE A 523 -13.18 -2.00 -9.02
N PHE A 524 -12.06 -1.81 -9.70
CA PHE A 524 -10.75 -1.81 -9.06
C PHE A 524 -10.56 -0.63 -8.11
N THR A 525 -10.98 0.59 -8.47
CA THR A 525 -10.91 1.77 -7.59
C THR A 525 -11.78 1.62 -6.35
N ILE A 526 -13.00 1.05 -6.48
CA ILE A 526 -13.86 0.75 -5.33
C ILE A 526 -13.17 -0.24 -4.38
N SER A 527 -12.62 -1.31 -4.92
CA SER A 527 -11.90 -2.32 -4.13
C SER A 527 -10.71 -1.72 -3.35
N GLN A 528 -9.96 -0.82 -3.97
CA GLN A 528 -8.86 -0.09 -3.30
C GLN A 528 -9.36 0.79 -2.16
N VAL A 529 -10.43 1.56 -2.39
CA VAL A 529 -11.02 2.44 -1.36
C VAL A 529 -11.52 1.64 -0.15
N VAL A 530 -12.19 0.49 -0.40
CA VAL A 530 -12.67 -0.39 0.66
C VAL A 530 -11.51 -1.07 1.40
N THR A 531 -10.47 -1.48 0.70
CA THR A 531 -9.25 -2.02 1.31
C THR A 531 -8.59 -1.00 2.25
N LEU A 532 -8.46 0.24 1.80
CA LEU A 532 -7.94 1.34 2.61
C LEU A 532 -8.81 1.61 3.84
N TRP A 533 -10.14 1.46 3.74
CA TRP A 533 -11.03 1.61 4.88
C TRP A 533 -10.71 0.63 6.01
N PHE A 534 -10.45 -0.65 5.69
CA PHE A 534 -10.03 -1.63 6.70
C PHE A 534 -8.68 -1.28 7.32
N ILE A 535 -7.71 -0.82 6.51
CA ILE A 535 -6.39 -0.42 6.98
C ILE A 535 -6.50 0.78 7.94
N PHE A 536 -7.21 1.84 7.54
CA PHE A 536 -7.40 3.02 8.37
C PHE A 536 -8.21 2.74 9.63
N SER A 537 -9.23 1.88 9.56
CA SER A 537 -10.00 1.41 10.72
C SER A 537 -9.10 0.70 11.74
N TYR A 538 -8.19 -0.15 11.27
CA TYR A 538 -7.22 -0.83 12.10
C TYR A 538 -6.20 0.14 12.73
N ILE A 539 -5.61 1.03 11.93
CA ILE A 539 -4.65 2.06 12.41
C ILE A 539 -5.32 2.91 13.48
N ASN A 540 -6.53 3.41 13.21
CA ASN A 540 -7.30 4.21 14.16
C ASN A 540 -7.47 3.51 15.52
N ARG A 541 -7.92 2.25 15.51
CA ARG A 541 -8.09 1.45 16.74
C ARG A 541 -6.77 1.19 17.46
N THR A 542 -5.73 0.82 16.70
CA THR A 542 -4.42 0.49 17.25
C THR A 542 -3.75 1.68 17.92
N VAL A 543 -3.79 2.84 17.29
CA VAL A 543 -3.23 4.08 17.84
C VAL A 543 -4.01 4.53 19.08
N GLN A 544 -5.34 4.44 19.06
CA GLN A 544 -6.17 4.75 20.23
C GLN A 544 -5.85 3.83 21.42
N GLU A 545 -5.75 2.52 21.20
CA GLU A 545 -5.40 1.57 22.28
C GLU A 545 -3.96 1.77 22.78
N ALA A 546 -3.02 2.07 21.90
CA ALA A 546 -1.63 2.34 22.27
C ALA A 546 -1.50 3.61 23.13
N LEU A 547 -2.17 4.69 22.74
CA LEU A 547 -2.19 5.94 23.52
C LEU A 547 -2.92 5.78 24.85
N ARG A 548 -4.00 5.02 24.88
CA ARG A 548 -4.70 4.71 26.14
C ARG A 548 -3.79 3.97 27.10
N LEU A 549 -3.00 3.00 26.63
CA LEU A 549 -2.02 2.28 27.45
C LEU A 549 -0.89 3.21 27.92
N HIS A 550 -0.44 4.12 27.07
CA HIS A 550 0.57 5.11 27.42
C HIS A 550 0.08 6.05 28.51
N PHE A 551 -1.10 6.66 28.39
CA PHE A 551 -1.67 7.54 29.41
C PHE A 551 -1.97 6.80 30.72
N TYR A 552 -2.43 5.56 30.66
CA TYR A 552 -2.65 4.75 31.87
C TYR A 552 -1.36 4.49 32.66
N ARG A 553 -0.22 4.35 31.96
CA ARG A 553 1.09 4.17 32.61
C ARG A 553 1.64 5.47 33.18
N THR A 554 1.36 6.61 32.55
CA THR A 554 1.92 7.91 32.94
C THR A 554 1.14 8.54 34.09
N ASP A 555 -0.17 8.52 34.04
CA ASP A 555 -1.03 9.17 35.05
C ASP A 555 -2.37 8.46 35.16
N LYS A 556 -2.57 7.73 36.26
CA LYS A 556 -3.83 6.97 36.52
C LYS A 556 -5.03 7.85 36.83
N SER A 557 -4.84 9.09 37.28
CA SER A 557 -5.93 9.97 37.70
C SER A 557 -6.62 10.65 36.52
N SER A 558 -5.87 11.09 35.52
CA SER A 558 -6.38 11.88 34.39
C SER A 558 -6.46 11.09 33.05
N TYR A 559 -6.09 9.79 33.06
CA TYR A 559 -6.02 9.00 31.81
C TYR A 559 -7.34 8.94 31.02
N SER A 560 -8.47 8.92 31.73
CA SER A 560 -9.81 8.80 31.09
C SER A 560 -10.13 10.00 30.21
N SER A 561 -9.94 11.20 30.74
CA SER A 561 -10.21 12.47 30.01
C SER A 561 -9.22 12.66 28.85
N ARG A 562 -7.91 12.43 29.08
CA ARG A 562 -6.88 12.53 28.04
C ARG A 562 -7.07 11.50 26.93
N SER A 563 -7.48 10.26 27.27
CA SER A 563 -7.70 9.22 26.27
C SER A 563 -8.95 9.50 25.41
N MET A 564 -9.98 10.10 26.00
CA MET A 564 -11.19 10.50 25.25
C MET A 564 -10.90 11.63 24.27
N MET A 565 -10.16 12.65 24.69
CA MET A 565 -9.75 13.75 23.81
C MET A 565 -8.85 13.24 22.66
N ALA A 566 -7.85 12.43 22.96
CA ALA A 566 -6.96 11.83 21.97
C ALA A 566 -7.72 10.94 20.98
N LYS A 567 -8.72 10.16 21.45
CA LYS A 567 -9.58 9.34 20.61
C LYS A 567 -10.27 10.16 19.54
N ASN A 568 -10.89 11.28 19.90
CA ASN A 568 -11.63 12.13 18.96
C ASN A 568 -10.70 12.74 17.91
N ILE A 569 -9.52 13.22 18.33
CA ILE A 569 -8.52 13.80 17.41
C ILE A 569 -8.01 12.74 16.43
N ILE A 570 -7.62 11.56 16.92
CA ILE A 570 -7.12 10.46 16.08
C ILE A 570 -8.20 10.02 15.07
N GLN A 571 -9.45 9.93 15.52
CA GLN A 571 -10.57 9.53 14.67
C GLN A 571 -10.79 10.55 13.55
N LEU A 572 -10.76 11.85 13.87
CA LEU A 572 -10.90 12.91 12.87
C LEU A 572 -9.77 12.87 11.84
N VAL A 573 -8.52 12.76 12.30
CA VAL A 573 -7.33 12.71 11.42
C VAL A 573 -7.36 11.45 10.56
N ALA A 574 -7.62 10.29 11.14
CA ALA A 574 -7.62 9.01 10.40
C ALA A 574 -8.68 9.00 9.30
N TRP A 575 -9.93 9.37 9.62
CA TRP A 575 -11.02 9.37 8.64
C TRP A 575 -10.91 10.51 7.63
N GLY A 576 -10.40 11.68 8.04
CA GLY A 576 -10.11 12.79 7.13
C GLY A 576 -9.03 12.41 6.09
N THR A 577 -7.96 11.77 6.53
CA THR A 577 -6.89 11.30 5.65
C THR A 577 -7.39 10.19 4.72
N TRP A 578 -8.16 9.22 5.25
CA TRP A 578 -8.77 8.18 4.41
C TRP A 578 -9.66 8.77 3.32
N LEU A 579 -10.49 9.77 3.68
CA LEU A 579 -11.39 10.43 2.72
C LEU A 579 -10.60 11.12 1.60
N LEU A 580 -9.55 11.88 1.94
CA LEU A 580 -8.72 12.59 0.95
C LEU A 580 -8.01 11.61 0.00
N ILE A 581 -7.44 10.52 0.53
CA ILE A 581 -6.78 9.50 -0.29
C ILE A 581 -7.81 8.80 -1.19
N SER A 582 -9.00 8.48 -0.67
CA SER A 582 -10.07 7.83 -1.43
C SER A 582 -10.56 8.70 -2.59
N LEU A 583 -10.72 10.00 -2.37
CA LEU A 583 -11.07 10.96 -3.42
C LEU A 583 -9.95 11.07 -4.48
N GLY A 584 -8.69 11.00 -4.08
CA GLY A 584 -7.54 10.95 -4.98
C GLY A 584 -7.53 9.69 -5.86
N ILE A 585 -7.82 8.51 -5.29
CA ILE A 585 -7.92 7.23 -6.03
C ILE A 585 -9.08 7.26 -7.04
N MET A 586 -10.19 7.89 -6.70
CA MET A 586 -11.33 8.06 -7.58
C MET A 586 -11.12 9.15 -8.65
N HIS A 587 -9.89 9.68 -8.76
CA HIS A 587 -9.53 10.75 -9.69
C HIS A 587 -10.48 11.95 -9.66
N VAL A 588 -10.94 12.32 -8.45
CA VAL A 588 -11.70 13.55 -8.26
C VAL A 588 -10.82 14.73 -8.65
N ASN A 589 -11.38 15.69 -9.38
CA ASN A 589 -10.65 16.83 -9.88
C ASN A 589 -9.81 17.49 -8.78
N SER A 590 -8.50 17.59 -9.00
CA SER A 590 -7.54 18.12 -8.03
C SER A 590 -7.89 19.53 -7.56
N THR A 591 -8.51 20.33 -8.40
CA THR A 591 -8.96 21.69 -8.05
C THR A 591 -9.98 21.65 -6.90
N TRP A 592 -10.96 20.75 -6.95
CA TRP A 592 -11.93 20.56 -5.87
C TRP A 592 -11.29 20.05 -4.59
N LEU A 593 -10.34 19.12 -4.71
CA LEU A 593 -9.57 18.61 -3.55
C LEU A 593 -8.77 19.73 -2.88
N VAL A 594 -8.11 20.58 -3.68
CA VAL A 594 -7.34 21.73 -3.17
C VAL A 594 -8.26 22.73 -2.51
N VAL A 595 -9.41 23.08 -3.11
CA VAL A 595 -10.39 24.03 -2.54
C VAL A 595 -10.95 23.51 -1.21
N VAL A 596 -11.40 22.25 -1.18
CA VAL A 596 -11.97 21.66 0.05
C VAL A 596 -10.89 21.51 1.13
N SER A 597 -9.69 21.00 0.77
CA SER A 597 -8.58 20.86 1.72
C SER A 597 -8.09 22.23 2.21
N GLY A 598 -8.03 23.21 1.33
CA GLY A 598 -7.66 24.58 1.67
C GLY A 598 -8.67 25.22 2.61
N GLY A 599 -9.97 25.10 2.31
CA GLY A 599 -11.05 25.59 3.17
C GLY A 599 -11.06 24.91 4.54
N LEU A 600 -10.88 23.58 4.58
CA LEU A 600 -10.80 22.82 5.82
C LEU A 600 -9.56 23.21 6.65
N SER A 601 -8.39 23.32 5.99
CA SER A 601 -7.14 23.74 6.66
C SER A 601 -7.24 25.15 7.23
N THR A 602 -7.85 26.07 6.48
CA THR A 602 -8.09 27.43 6.93
C THR A 602 -9.05 27.43 8.11
N GLY A 603 -10.17 26.69 8.04
CA GLY A 603 -11.12 26.56 9.13
C GLY A 603 -10.52 25.99 10.41
N ILE A 604 -9.74 24.90 10.31
CA ILE A 604 -9.00 24.31 11.44
C ILE A 604 -7.96 25.30 11.96
N GLY A 605 -7.22 25.98 11.08
CA GLY A 605 -6.23 26.99 11.45
C GLY A 605 -6.86 28.12 12.29
N PHE A 606 -8.01 28.64 11.87
CA PHE A 606 -8.73 29.64 12.64
C PHE A 606 -9.24 29.09 13.98
N ALA A 607 -9.79 27.89 14.01
CA ALA A 607 -10.28 27.26 15.24
C ALA A 607 -9.15 26.96 16.24
N MET A 608 -7.93 26.71 15.77
CA MET A 608 -6.76 26.44 16.59
C MET A 608 -5.93 27.68 16.93
N LYS A 609 -6.26 28.85 16.38
CA LYS A 609 -5.48 30.06 16.52
C LYS A 609 -5.16 30.39 17.98
N ASP A 610 -6.17 30.43 18.84
CA ASP A 610 -5.99 30.78 20.26
C ASP A 610 -5.13 29.75 21.01
N ILE A 611 -5.24 28.46 20.65
CA ILE A 611 -4.42 27.40 21.26
C ILE A 611 -2.97 27.58 20.85
N LEU A 612 -2.71 27.80 19.57
CA LEU A 612 -1.36 28.00 19.03
C LEU A 612 -0.72 29.27 19.59
N GLU A 613 -1.48 30.37 19.70
CA GLU A 613 -1.02 31.59 20.37
C GLU A 613 -0.62 31.33 21.81
N ASN A 614 -1.44 30.65 22.57
CA ASN A 614 -1.14 30.33 23.96
C ASN A 614 0.11 29.45 24.11
N ILE A 615 0.32 28.47 23.21
CA ILE A 615 1.52 27.63 23.19
C ILE A 615 2.76 28.48 22.86
N TYR A 616 2.70 29.31 21.82
CA TYR A 616 3.78 30.19 21.42
C TYR A 616 4.21 31.14 22.54
N TYR A 617 3.23 31.80 23.16
CA TYR A 617 3.49 32.71 24.28
C TYR A 617 3.94 31.96 25.54
N GLY A 618 3.45 30.74 25.76
CA GLY A 618 3.92 29.89 26.85
C GLY A 618 5.40 29.56 26.75
N VAL A 619 5.85 29.14 25.58
CA VAL A 619 7.28 28.92 25.30
C VAL A 619 8.07 30.22 25.48
N SER A 620 7.57 31.34 25.02
CA SER A 620 8.22 32.65 25.14
C SER A 620 8.30 33.14 26.62
N LEU A 621 7.26 32.87 27.41
CA LEU A 621 7.28 33.18 28.86
C LEU A 621 8.34 32.33 29.59
N MET A 622 8.38 31.01 29.26
CA MET A 622 9.40 30.09 29.84
C MET A 622 10.84 30.47 29.46
N ALA A 623 11.05 31.15 28.33
CA ALA A 623 12.36 31.64 27.91
C ALA A 623 12.94 32.75 28.78
N GLY A 624 12.26 33.15 29.88
CA GLY A 624 12.85 34.00 30.91
C GLY A 624 12.18 35.35 31.12
N ARG A 625 11.03 35.59 30.50
CA ARG A 625 10.22 36.81 30.78
C ARG A 625 9.66 36.80 32.20
N VAL A 626 9.07 35.66 32.59
CA VAL A 626 8.53 35.40 33.91
C VAL A 626 9.06 34.06 34.40
N LYS A 627 9.40 33.95 35.66
CA LYS A 627 9.89 32.71 36.27
C LYS A 627 8.91 32.22 37.33
N VAL A 628 8.87 30.90 37.53
CA VAL A 628 8.16 30.30 38.65
C VAL A 628 8.75 30.90 39.96
N GLY A 629 7.90 31.39 40.82
CA GLY A 629 8.32 32.09 42.05
C GLY A 629 8.29 33.61 41.97
N ASP A 630 8.26 34.21 40.77
CA ASP A 630 8.08 35.66 40.60
C ASP A 630 6.74 36.11 41.18
N TYR A 631 6.74 37.28 41.81
CA TYR A 631 5.53 37.96 42.27
C TYR A 631 5.13 39.02 41.26
N ILE A 632 3.98 38.84 40.67
CA ILE A 632 3.51 39.71 39.58
C ILE A 632 2.12 40.31 39.87
N TYR A 633 1.91 41.49 39.29
CA TYR A 633 0.58 42.14 39.26
C TYR A 633 0.14 42.27 37.83
N CYS A 634 -0.95 41.60 37.52
CA CYS A 634 -1.54 41.57 36.16
C CYS A 634 -3.08 41.61 36.27
N ASP A 635 -3.70 42.46 35.50
CA ASP A 635 -5.18 42.54 35.34
C ASP A 635 -5.93 42.61 36.68
N GLY A 636 -5.46 43.48 37.59
CA GLY A 636 -6.07 43.64 38.91
C GLY A 636 -5.67 42.56 39.93
N THR A 637 -5.02 41.52 39.52
CA THR A 637 -4.63 40.39 40.37
C THR A 637 -3.15 40.47 40.74
N ARG A 638 -2.88 40.29 42.01
CA ARG A 638 -1.53 40.23 42.57
C ARG A 638 -1.28 38.83 43.12
N GLY A 639 -0.19 38.19 42.67
CA GLY A 639 0.08 36.85 43.13
C GLY A 639 1.47 36.34 42.74
N ARG A 640 1.84 35.17 43.29
CA ARG A 640 3.07 34.47 43.02
C ARG A 640 2.82 33.47 41.88
N VAL A 641 3.73 33.43 40.91
CA VAL A 641 3.68 32.45 39.83
C VAL A 641 4.01 31.06 40.39
N SER A 642 2.99 30.19 40.47
CA SER A 642 3.15 28.82 41.00
C SER A 642 3.63 27.83 39.93
N SER A 643 3.14 27.96 38.69
CA SER A 643 3.57 27.12 37.55
C SER A 643 3.31 27.81 36.22
N ILE A 644 4.11 27.47 35.20
CA ILE A 644 3.94 27.91 33.82
C ILE A 644 3.79 26.66 32.96
N SER A 645 2.64 26.47 32.32
CA SER A 645 2.38 25.41 31.37
C SER A 645 2.41 25.94 29.93
N PHE A 646 2.23 25.05 28.93
CA PHE A 646 2.22 25.48 27.52
C PHE A 646 1.06 26.42 27.17
N THR A 647 -0.08 26.32 27.84
CA THR A 647 -1.26 27.10 27.49
C THR A 647 -1.66 28.13 28.56
N SER A 648 -1.21 27.97 29.81
CA SER A 648 -1.61 28.81 30.93
C SER A 648 -0.50 28.96 31.96
N THR A 649 -0.52 30.09 32.64
CA THR A 649 0.32 30.40 33.80
C THR A 649 -0.57 30.49 35.03
N MET A 650 -0.22 29.76 36.09
CA MET A 650 -0.95 29.75 37.36
C MET A 650 -0.33 30.76 38.33
N LEU A 651 -1.17 31.66 38.86
CA LEU A 651 -0.83 32.56 39.90
C LEU A 651 -1.53 32.16 41.21
N GLU A 652 -0.82 32.10 42.28
CA GLU A 652 -1.32 31.97 43.64
C GLU A 652 -1.51 33.37 44.22
N ALA A 653 -2.72 33.77 44.42
CA ALA A 653 -3.07 35.05 44.93
C ALA A 653 -2.88 35.12 46.47
N VAL A 654 -2.94 36.33 47.05
CA VAL A 654 -2.71 36.54 48.48
C VAL A 654 -3.75 35.85 49.36
N ASP A 655 -4.94 35.65 48.87
CA ASP A 655 -6.06 34.96 49.55
C ASP A 655 -5.95 33.41 49.45
N GLY A 656 -4.87 32.89 48.83
CA GLY A 656 -4.66 31.47 48.62
C GLY A 656 -5.39 30.90 47.39
N SER A 657 -6.10 31.70 46.64
CA SER A 657 -6.74 31.26 45.40
C SER A 657 -5.73 31.08 44.28
N ILE A 658 -5.98 30.08 43.38
CA ILE A 658 -5.15 29.87 42.20
C ILE A 658 -5.90 30.39 40.97
N ILE A 659 -5.30 31.38 40.33
CA ILE A 659 -5.85 32.00 39.14
C ILE A 659 -5.08 31.55 37.91
N ALA A 660 -5.77 30.99 36.90
CA ALA A 660 -5.17 30.55 35.65
C ALA A 660 -5.28 31.68 34.60
N PHE A 661 -4.15 32.25 34.24
CA PHE A 661 -4.05 33.19 33.13
C PHE A 661 -3.70 32.43 31.84
N GLN A 662 -4.40 32.75 30.76
CA GLN A 662 -3.96 32.31 29.45
C GLN A 662 -2.60 32.95 29.11
N ASN A 663 -1.67 32.21 28.58
CA ASN A 663 -0.33 32.71 28.28
C ASN A 663 -0.37 33.90 27.30
N SER A 664 -1.29 33.88 26.32
CA SER A 664 -1.51 35.02 25.40
C SER A 664 -1.91 36.27 26.15
N GLN A 665 -2.79 36.20 27.14
CA GLN A 665 -3.23 37.35 27.95
C GLN A 665 -2.08 37.90 28.78
N LEU A 666 -1.31 37.03 29.45
CA LEU A 666 -0.19 37.47 30.27
C LEU A 666 0.96 38.05 29.42
N PHE A 667 1.14 37.58 28.19
CA PHE A 667 2.21 38.06 27.32
C PHE A 667 1.87 39.38 26.62
N THR A 668 0.60 39.56 26.22
CA THR A 668 0.15 40.72 25.45
C THR A 668 -0.28 41.89 26.33
N LYS A 669 -0.70 41.63 27.58
CA LYS A 669 -1.05 42.68 28.55
C LYS A 669 0.21 43.16 29.29
N ASN A 670 0.14 44.40 29.78
CA ASN A 670 1.17 44.92 30.65
C ASN A 670 1.04 44.31 32.04
N TYR A 671 2.13 43.73 32.54
CA TYR A 671 2.21 43.23 33.90
C TYR A 671 3.39 43.90 34.64
N LYS A 672 3.28 44.05 35.95
CA LYS A 672 4.35 44.49 36.80
C LYS A 672 5.00 43.28 37.47
N ASN A 673 6.29 43.05 37.24
CA ASN A 673 7.06 42.04 37.97
C ASN A 673 7.70 42.76 39.19
N LEU A 674 7.24 42.41 40.36
CA LEU A 674 7.60 43.10 41.60
C LEU A 674 8.87 42.54 42.22
N THR A 675 9.26 41.34 41.86
CA THR A 675 10.42 40.63 42.43
C THR A 675 11.67 40.62 41.51
N LYS A 676 11.52 40.88 40.23
CA LYS A 676 12.59 40.75 39.22
C LYS A 676 13.76 41.74 39.41
N ASN A 677 13.49 42.94 39.98
CA ASN A 677 14.52 43.96 40.15
C ASN A 677 15.21 43.77 41.50
N HIS A 678 14.61 44.18 42.60
CA HIS A 678 15.20 44.11 43.95
C HIS A 678 14.29 43.49 45.01
N GLY A 679 13.00 43.18 44.66
CA GLY A 679 12.04 42.52 45.54
C GLY A 679 11.45 43.43 46.62
N PHE A 680 11.60 44.74 46.49
CA PHE A 680 10.98 45.76 47.36
C PHE A 680 10.05 46.65 46.57
N GLU A 681 8.99 47.11 47.24
CA GLU A 681 7.99 48.01 46.71
C GLU A 681 7.87 49.27 47.57
N LEU A 682 7.62 50.41 46.93
CA LEU A 682 7.39 51.68 47.67
C LEU A 682 5.95 51.68 48.18
N HIS A 683 5.82 51.64 49.49
CA HIS A 683 4.55 51.83 50.17
C HIS A 683 4.36 53.29 50.63
N ILE A 684 3.13 53.74 50.54
CA ILE A 684 2.72 55.10 50.94
C ILE A 684 1.67 54.91 52.02
N LEU A 685 2.07 55.14 53.26
CA LEU A 685 1.18 55.11 54.38
C LEU A 685 0.85 56.57 54.80
N GLU A 686 -0.26 56.77 55.45
CA GLU A 686 -0.70 58.10 55.85
C GLU A 686 -0.91 58.14 57.37
N VAL A 687 -0.50 59.25 57.99
CA VAL A 687 -0.72 59.49 59.37
C VAL A 687 -1.06 60.95 59.57
N GLY A 688 -2.11 61.23 60.34
CA GLY A 688 -2.52 62.63 60.75
C GLY A 688 -1.90 63.00 62.09
N VAL A 689 -1.35 64.22 62.18
CA VAL A 689 -0.84 64.79 63.44
C VAL A 689 -1.61 66.10 63.74
N ALA A 690 -1.74 66.48 65.01
CA ALA A 690 -2.49 67.64 65.45
C ALA A 690 -1.89 68.96 64.92
N TYR A 691 -2.73 69.95 64.72
CA TYR A 691 -2.31 71.28 64.37
C TYR A 691 -1.47 71.85 65.52
N GLY A 692 -0.42 72.59 65.18
CA GLY A 692 0.54 73.09 66.14
C GLY A 692 1.80 72.21 66.33
N THR A 693 1.81 70.99 65.78
CA THR A 693 2.93 70.09 65.79
C THR A 693 4.10 70.66 64.95
N ASN A 694 5.31 70.62 65.48
CA ASN A 694 6.49 70.97 64.73
C ASN A 694 6.79 69.89 63.70
N ILE A 695 6.34 70.14 62.47
CA ILE A 695 6.37 69.17 61.35
C ILE A 695 7.81 68.73 60.97
N LYS A 696 8.79 69.63 61.06
CA LYS A 696 10.22 69.31 60.79
C LYS A 696 10.80 68.30 61.82
N GLN A 697 10.52 68.54 63.09
CA GLN A 697 10.94 67.65 64.14
C GLN A 697 10.23 66.34 64.12
N CYS A 698 8.89 66.36 63.92
CA CYS A 698 8.09 65.14 63.76
C CYS A 698 8.59 64.28 62.63
N LYS A 699 8.83 64.85 61.45
CA LYS A 699 9.42 64.12 60.35
C LYS A 699 10.71 63.46 60.66
N GLN A 700 11.66 64.19 61.35
CA GLN A 700 12.97 63.63 61.68
C GLN A 700 12.85 62.48 62.67
N LEU A 701 12.03 62.62 63.70
CA LEU A 701 11.78 61.57 64.69
C LEU A 701 11.23 60.31 64.08
N LEU A 702 10.23 60.44 63.18
CA LEU A 702 9.63 59.32 62.48
C LEU A 702 10.67 58.68 61.51
N ILE A 703 11.49 59.45 60.80
CA ILE A 703 12.56 58.92 59.94
C ILE A 703 13.55 58.10 60.74
N ASP A 704 13.97 58.62 61.89
CA ASP A 704 15.00 57.98 62.76
C ASP A 704 14.45 56.69 63.41
N ALA A 705 13.16 56.69 63.76
CA ALA A 705 12.46 55.48 64.24
C ALA A 705 12.37 54.41 63.16
N LEU A 706 11.83 54.80 61.95
CA LEU A 706 11.68 53.88 60.83
C LEU A 706 12.98 53.32 60.31
N LYS A 707 14.10 54.07 60.38
CA LYS A 707 15.47 53.55 60.06
C LYS A 707 15.92 52.38 60.92
N LYS A 708 15.36 52.17 62.09
CA LYS A 708 15.67 51.04 62.98
C LYS A 708 14.96 49.73 62.56
N LEU A 709 13.97 49.77 61.70
CA LEU A 709 13.29 48.62 61.24
C LEU A 709 14.18 47.81 60.27
N ASP A 710 14.43 46.56 60.61
CA ASP A 710 15.37 45.66 59.91
C ASP A 710 14.92 45.17 58.55
N PHE A 711 13.64 45.16 58.26
CA PHE A 711 13.02 44.69 57.02
C PHE A 711 12.95 45.75 55.90
N LEU A 712 13.23 47.00 56.18
CA LEU A 712 13.24 48.06 55.16
C LEU A 712 14.44 47.94 54.24
N GLN A 713 14.31 48.36 52.97
CA GLN A 713 15.38 48.28 51.99
C GLN A 713 16.61 49.11 52.43
N LYS A 714 17.75 48.42 52.67
CA LYS A 714 19.02 49.08 52.98
C LYS A 714 19.46 50.01 51.83
N GLY A 715 19.79 51.24 52.16
CA GLY A 715 20.25 52.23 51.16
C GLY A 715 19.14 53.10 50.57
N LYS A 716 17.87 52.84 50.91
CA LYS A 716 16.75 53.73 50.61
C LYS A 716 16.11 54.24 51.90
N GLU A 717 16.43 55.48 52.25
CA GLU A 717 15.92 56.07 53.51
C GLU A 717 14.39 56.25 53.43
N PRO A 718 13.70 56.00 54.55
CA PRO A 718 12.31 56.42 54.69
C PRO A 718 12.17 57.94 54.46
N ASN A 719 11.19 58.32 53.70
CA ASN A 719 10.91 59.73 53.42
C ASN A 719 9.50 60.10 53.89
N ILE A 720 9.38 61.24 54.56
CA ILE A 720 8.12 61.71 55.06
C ILE A 720 7.82 63.08 54.48
N VAL A 721 6.72 63.15 53.73
CA VAL A 721 6.30 64.37 53.08
C VAL A 721 4.94 64.83 53.63
N LEU A 722 4.70 66.13 53.70
CA LEU A 722 3.38 66.68 54.02
C LEU A 722 2.46 66.43 52.83
N LYS A 723 1.30 65.82 53.10
CA LYS A 723 0.30 65.49 52.06
C LYS A 723 -0.71 66.66 51.91
N SER A 724 -1.38 67.01 53.03
CA SER A 724 -2.47 67.95 53.01
C SER A 724 -2.71 68.50 54.43
N PHE A 725 -3.43 69.63 54.49
CA PHE A 725 -4.00 70.19 55.71
C PHE A 725 -5.49 69.81 55.66
N ASP A 726 -5.92 68.85 56.47
CA ASP A 726 -7.27 68.37 56.52
C ASP A 726 -8.05 69.03 57.70
N ASP A 727 -9.37 68.84 57.76
CA ASP A 727 -10.24 69.53 58.72
C ASP A 727 -9.82 69.33 60.16
N SER A 728 -9.22 68.23 60.54
CA SER A 728 -8.87 67.89 61.93
C SER A 728 -7.40 67.54 62.14
N ALA A 729 -6.61 67.44 61.08
CA ALA A 729 -5.21 66.93 61.13
C ALA A 729 -4.32 67.47 60.04
N ILE A 730 -3.03 67.50 60.24
CA ILE A 730 -2.01 67.67 59.23
C ILE A 730 -1.61 66.29 58.78
N ASN A 731 -1.96 65.86 57.51
CA ASN A 731 -1.65 64.60 57.03
C ASN A 731 -0.22 64.54 56.47
N LEU A 732 0.54 63.53 56.93
CA LEU A 732 1.89 63.14 56.48
C LEU A 732 1.82 61.84 55.65
N LYS A 733 2.52 61.83 54.51
CA LYS A 733 2.79 60.60 53.76
C LYS A 733 4.14 60.04 54.17
N ILE A 734 4.12 58.80 54.55
CA ILE A 734 5.28 57.98 54.89
C ILE A 734 5.58 57.11 53.66
N LEU A 735 6.73 57.36 53.03
CA LEU A 735 7.20 56.63 51.88
C LEU A 735 8.32 55.69 52.33
N VAL A 736 8.02 54.39 52.28
CA VAL A 736 8.99 53.34 52.73
C VAL A 736 9.07 52.22 51.71
N TRP A 737 10.24 51.66 51.57
CA TRP A 737 10.47 50.51 50.69
C TRP A 737 10.42 49.22 51.52
N VAL A 738 9.33 48.44 51.31
CA VAL A 738 9.06 47.18 52.02
C VAL A 738 9.24 45.96 51.13
N PRO A 739 9.58 44.77 51.63
CA PRO A 739 9.64 43.55 50.83
C PRO A 739 8.24 43.21 50.27
N VAL A 740 8.23 42.81 48.97
CA VAL A 740 6.94 42.48 48.25
C VAL A 740 6.16 41.35 48.90
N LEU A 741 6.85 40.37 49.51
CA LEU A 741 6.23 39.16 50.06
C LEU A 741 5.57 39.34 51.41
N THR A 742 6.04 40.30 52.23
CA THR A 742 5.65 40.51 53.62
C THR A 742 4.86 41.81 53.83
N GLN A 743 4.64 42.56 52.78
CA GLN A 743 4.08 43.92 52.78
C GLN A 743 2.88 44.12 53.71
N TYR A 744 1.90 43.18 53.71
CA TYR A 744 0.68 43.32 54.51
C TYR A 744 0.94 43.24 56.02
N VAL A 745 1.97 42.52 56.45
CA VAL A 745 2.39 42.43 57.84
C VAL A 745 3.31 43.62 58.17
N ASP A 746 4.18 43.97 57.24
CA ASP A 746 5.13 45.05 57.43
C ASP A 746 4.50 46.43 57.46
N ASP A 747 3.38 46.66 56.71
CA ASP A 747 2.59 47.88 56.82
C ASP A 747 2.04 48.08 58.25
N GLY A 748 1.55 47.01 58.89
CA GLY A 748 1.08 47.04 60.28
C GLY A 748 2.23 47.40 61.23
N ARG A 749 3.41 46.76 61.07
CA ARG A 749 4.60 47.01 61.88
C ARG A 749 5.14 48.44 61.73
N ILE A 750 5.02 49.02 60.51
CA ILE A 750 5.38 50.43 60.27
C ILE A 750 4.41 51.36 60.98
N LEU A 751 3.12 51.13 60.89
CA LEU A 751 2.10 51.95 61.57
C LEU A 751 2.20 51.86 63.08
N GLU A 752 2.50 50.67 63.63
CA GLU A 752 2.79 50.49 65.05
C GLU A 752 4.01 51.30 65.51
N CYS A 753 5.13 51.19 64.77
CA CYS A 753 6.33 51.99 65.05
C CYS A 753 6.08 53.50 64.99
N VAL A 754 5.30 53.92 63.98
CA VAL A 754 4.87 55.35 63.86
C VAL A 754 4.02 55.78 65.03
N TYR A 755 3.04 54.95 65.44
CA TYR A 755 2.18 55.25 66.57
C TYR A 755 2.95 55.36 67.89
N GLU A 756 3.83 54.37 68.16
CA GLU A 756 4.68 54.36 69.36
C GLU A 756 5.60 55.60 69.42
N THR A 757 6.22 55.91 68.25
CA THR A 757 7.17 57.07 68.18
C THR A 757 6.43 58.39 68.44
N LEU A 758 5.21 58.56 67.86
CA LEU A 758 4.42 59.78 68.14
C LEU A 758 3.98 59.88 69.60
N GLN A 759 3.54 58.74 70.18
CA GLN A 759 3.15 58.66 71.58
C GLN A 759 4.33 58.98 72.57
N GLU A 760 5.49 58.34 72.33
CA GLU A 760 6.73 58.60 73.18
C GLU A 760 7.18 60.08 73.15
N ASN A 761 6.98 60.74 72.04
CA ASN A 761 7.38 62.15 71.88
C ASN A 761 6.24 63.16 72.13
N ASN A 762 5.11 62.69 72.69
CA ASN A 762 3.93 63.54 73.04
C ASN A 762 3.40 64.26 71.79
N ILE A 763 3.41 63.65 70.60
CA ILE A 763 2.80 64.19 69.41
C ILE A 763 1.38 63.58 69.28
N GLU A 764 0.40 64.37 69.35
CA GLU A 764 -1.01 63.95 69.37
C GLU A 764 -1.49 63.57 67.96
N ILE A 765 -2.15 62.41 67.89
CA ILE A 765 -2.94 61.98 66.73
C ILE A 765 -4.40 62.53 67.03
N PRO A 766 -4.85 63.55 66.33
CA PRO A 766 -6.07 64.24 66.75
C PRO A 766 -7.32 63.42 66.43
N PHE A 767 -8.25 63.45 67.39
CA PHE A 767 -9.64 63.03 67.10
C PHE A 767 -10.30 64.08 66.20
N PRO A 768 -11.43 63.73 65.54
CA PRO A 768 -12.16 64.73 64.77
C PRO A 768 -12.46 66.00 65.59
N GLN A 769 -11.96 67.17 65.19
CA GLN A 769 -12.12 68.46 65.83
C GLN A 769 -13.41 69.14 65.32
N ARG A 770 -14.19 69.74 66.26
CA ARG A 770 -15.35 70.53 65.90
C ARG A 770 -15.37 71.84 66.76
N ASP A 771 -15.36 72.92 66.06
CA ASP A 771 -15.54 74.20 66.71
C ASP A 771 -17.04 74.36 67.02
N ILE A 772 -17.41 74.50 68.31
CA ILE A 772 -18.77 74.70 68.75
C ILE A 772 -18.92 76.19 69.21
N HIS A 773 -19.66 77.01 68.48
CA HIS A 773 -20.06 78.30 68.90
C HIS A 773 -21.34 78.18 69.73
N ILE A 774 -21.23 78.39 71.05
CA ILE A 774 -22.38 78.45 71.93
C ILE A 774 -22.95 79.87 71.82
N ILE A 775 -24.09 80.03 71.18
CA ILE A 775 -24.83 81.28 71.13
C ILE A 775 -25.64 81.33 72.41
N GLN A 776 -25.33 82.28 73.31
CA GLN A 776 -26.08 82.59 74.53
C GLN A 776 -27.30 83.48 74.23
#